data_9eedf9de0e387c2f2a4be0709ee4dd65
#
_entry.id   9eedf9de0e387c2f2a4be0709ee4dd65
#
_cell.length_a   1.000
_cell.length_b   1.000
_cell.length_c   1.000
_cell.angle_alpha   90.00
_cell.angle_beta   90.00
_cell.angle_gamma   90.00
#
_symmetry.space_group_name_H-M   'P 1'
#
loop_
_entity.id
_entity.type
_entity.pdbx_description
1 polymer ?
#
loop_
_entity_poly.entity_id
_entity_poly.type
_entity_poly.pdbx_seq_one_letter_code
_entity_poly.pdbx_strand_id
1 'polypeptide(L)'
;MRNDSLLLQPIQVGGLTLKNRVMFPPLTTGYEERDGSIGQRSLAFYERLAKGGTGFVVIGDVAPVMTASPTPKLCDDRQIPAFRTLADTLHKYDCKVALQIFHPEYDVPEVGRLIRAAQMAAKEGMEAKAKGDMAAFGAKMKESQEFGKQAHGKIAYDMKHFIQEVTPAQLAQIKGYIADASRRAQEASIDAIEVHGDRLLGSLCSKLMNFRTDEYGGCLENRVRYALEVVAAIKEAAPQLMIEYKLPIITRNPDGSDRGKGGLHPEDAVAFARMLEQAGVHMIQVAQANHTGNMADTIPPMGTREENWVLPVTRAVKAAVSIPVATVGKVLTIENGEKIIADGDADIIAYGRSLVCDPDIANKAATGEPLRLCMNCNKGCVDAIQNRRYITCVLNAENGEEATMSIQPGSGQKKVVIVGGGIAGLEAARVAALRGYEVDLYEKEAVLGGQLNIASVPPRKDEILRSVGYFECILPALGVNIHLGTEATKEIMNAADAVIVAVGAQDLKLPIPGADGANVVSSWDVLSGKVSPSGHCAVIGGGLVGTETAEYLLEQGCSVSIIEMMDKIANGESSTILPTILADFKAHDVKQYVNTKASAIEPGAVKATQGDEAITIPCDLVVMAVGSRKNVFDVEGVTAPVYYAGDCSGERTASIAEAVRGGYQAANEI
;
A
#
# COMPACT_ATOMS: atom_id res chain seq x y z
N MET A 1 -19.99 -24.82 4.33
CA MET A 1 -18.95 -24.28 5.21
C MET A 1 -17.82 -25.31 5.27
N ARG A 2 -16.59 -24.90 4.99
CA ARG A 2 -15.42 -25.76 5.19
C ARG A 2 -15.16 -25.87 6.69
N ASN A 3 -15.71 -26.89 7.32
CA ASN A 3 -15.58 -27.13 8.78
C ASN A 3 -14.17 -27.54 9.22
N ASP A 4 -13.24 -27.70 8.29
CA ASP A 4 -11.87 -28.20 8.45
C ASP A 4 -10.78 -27.14 8.26
N SER A 5 -11.16 -25.86 8.03
CA SER A 5 -10.22 -24.77 7.88
C SER A 5 -9.45 -24.50 9.19
N LEU A 6 -8.12 -24.62 9.14
CA LEU A 6 -7.23 -24.31 10.26
C LEU A 6 -7.19 -22.81 10.56
N LEU A 7 -7.29 -21.98 9.54
CA LEU A 7 -7.37 -20.51 9.67
C LEU A 7 -8.58 -20.08 10.52
N LEU A 8 -9.69 -20.83 10.43
CA LEU A 8 -10.95 -20.48 11.13
C LEU A 8 -11.04 -21.07 12.53
N GLN A 9 -10.09 -21.93 12.93
CA GLN A 9 -10.07 -22.47 14.28
C GLN A 9 -9.68 -21.41 15.30
N PRO A 10 -10.35 -21.34 16.46
CA PRO A 10 -9.99 -20.43 17.53
C PRO A 10 -8.60 -20.76 18.08
N ILE A 11 -7.96 -19.76 18.68
CA ILE A 11 -6.68 -19.90 19.36
C ILE A 11 -6.64 -19.11 20.65
N GLN A 12 -6.00 -19.68 21.69
CA GLN A 12 -5.75 -19.00 22.96
C GLN A 12 -4.42 -18.23 22.87
N VAL A 13 -4.46 -16.96 23.26
CA VAL A 13 -3.28 -16.10 23.34
C VAL A 13 -3.30 -15.37 24.68
N GLY A 14 -2.48 -15.81 25.62
CA GLY A 14 -2.56 -15.33 26.99
C GLY A 14 -3.96 -15.60 27.59
N GLY A 15 -4.60 -14.56 28.09
CA GLY A 15 -5.97 -14.63 28.62
C GLY A 15 -7.09 -14.46 27.58
N LEU A 16 -6.75 -14.25 26.28
CA LEU A 16 -7.73 -14.00 25.22
C LEU A 16 -7.99 -15.25 24.37
N THR A 17 -9.22 -15.40 23.90
CA THR A 17 -9.58 -16.30 22.82
C THR A 17 -9.78 -15.48 21.55
N LEU A 18 -8.96 -15.74 20.53
CA LEU A 18 -9.21 -15.23 19.18
C LEU A 18 -10.13 -16.21 18.46
N LYS A 19 -11.20 -15.72 17.82
CA LYS A 19 -12.20 -16.56 17.13
C LYS A 19 -11.64 -17.32 15.93
N ASN A 20 -10.53 -16.85 15.37
CA ASN A 20 -9.80 -17.48 14.26
C ASN A 20 -8.36 -16.98 14.24
N ARG A 21 -7.58 -17.47 13.26
CA ARG A 21 -6.14 -17.19 13.10
C ARG A 21 -5.85 -16.15 12.02
N VAL A 22 -6.87 -15.36 11.61
CA VAL A 22 -6.74 -14.26 10.66
C VAL A 22 -6.52 -12.96 11.42
N MET A 23 -5.37 -12.32 11.15
CA MET A 23 -4.94 -11.09 11.79
C MET A 23 -4.78 -9.97 10.77
N PHE A 24 -5.24 -8.76 11.10
CA PHE A 24 -4.82 -7.54 10.41
C PHE A 24 -3.64 -6.95 11.16
N PRO A 25 -2.42 -6.97 10.56
CA PRO A 25 -1.23 -6.42 11.21
C PRO A 25 -1.28 -4.90 11.24
N PRO A 26 -0.46 -4.26 12.10
CA PRO A 26 -0.41 -2.81 12.19
C PRO A 26 -0.02 -2.17 10.86
N LEU A 27 -0.80 -1.17 10.45
CA LEU A 27 -0.61 -0.41 9.24
C LEU A 27 -1.06 1.03 9.50
N THR A 28 -0.21 2.01 9.16
CA THR A 28 -0.58 3.42 9.21
C THR A 28 -1.62 3.70 8.14
N THR A 29 -2.80 4.18 8.51
CA THR A 29 -3.92 4.44 7.59
C THR A 29 -4.02 5.89 7.14
N GLY A 30 -3.65 6.82 8.02
CA GLY A 30 -3.82 8.25 7.81
C GLY A 30 -5.27 8.71 7.94
N TYR A 31 -6.16 7.88 8.52
CA TYR A 31 -7.59 8.18 8.67
C TYR A 31 -7.93 8.94 9.96
N GLU A 32 -6.97 9.06 10.85
CA GLU A 32 -7.15 9.60 12.19
C GLU A 32 -7.44 11.10 12.14
N GLU A 33 -8.11 11.59 13.17
CA GLU A 33 -8.37 13.00 13.37
C GLU A 33 -7.05 13.77 13.63
N ARG A 34 -7.07 15.09 13.53
CA ARG A 34 -5.86 15.91 13.68
C ARG A 34 -5.17 15.77 15.04
N ASP A 35 -5.94 15.46 16.09
CA ASP A 35 -5.41 15.20 17.42
C ASP A 35 -4.96 13.74 17.63
N GLY A 36 -5.11 12.91 16.60
CA GLY A 36 -4.80 11.48 16.60
C GLY A 36 -5.90 10.58 17.18
N SER A 37 -7.09 11.12 17.46
CA SER A 37 -8.23 10.30 17.88
C SER A 37 -8.80 9.48 16.73
N ILE A 38 -9.51 8.41 17.08
CA ILE A 38 -10.25 7.56 16.15
C ILE A 38 -11.52 8.30 15.71
N GLY A 39 -11.56 8.73 14.44
CA GLY A 39 -12.71 9.35 13.82
C GLY A 39 -13.59 8.39 13.04
N GLN A 40 -14.59 8.92 12.35
CA GLN A 40 -15.58 8.13 11.61
C GLN A 40 -14.93 7.27 10.51
N ARG A 41 -13.94 7.80 9.79
CA ARG A 41 -13.25 7.08 8.71
C ARG A 41 -12.44 5.90 9.26
N SER A 42 -11.65 6.10 10.30
CA SER A 42 -10.91 5.03 10.98
C SER A 42 -11.87 3.95 11.50
N LEU A 43 -12.94 4.37 12.16
CA LEU A 43 -13.93 3.47 12.74
C LEU A 43 -14.58 2.60 11.66
N ALA A 44 -15.01 3.19 10.55
CA ALA A 44 -15.65 2.47 9.45
C ALA A 44 -14.71 1.44 8.80
N PHE A 45 -13.43 1.82 8.59
CA PHE A 45 -12.42 0.93 8.05
C PHE A 45 -12.20 -0.29 8.95
N TYR A 46 -11.95 -0.09 10.24
CA TYR A 46 -11.71 -1.21 11.16
C TYR A 46 -12.96 -2.05 11.39
N GLU A 47 -14.14 -1.43 11.43
CA GLU A 47 -15.43 -2.16 11.46
C GLU A 47 -15.60 -3.04 10.22
N ARG A 48 -15.19 -2.55 9.03
CA ARG A 48 -15.28 -3.33 7.79
C ARG A 48 -14.42 -4.59 7.84
N LEU A 49 -13.22 -4.52 8.42
CA LEU A 49 -12.37 -5.69 8.65
C LEU A 49 -13.01 -6.70 9.61
N ALA A 50 -13.60 -6.21 10.70
CA ALA A 50 -14.29 -7.07 11.70
C ALA A 50 -15.52 -7.75 11.10
N LYS A 51 -16.33 -7.03 10.28
CA LYS A 51 -17.45 -7.58 9.50
C LYS A 51 -17.00 -8.64 8.50
N GLY A 52 -15.80 -8.48 7.93
CA GLY A 52 -15.14 -9.45 7.04
C GLY A 52 -14.65 -10.72 7.73
N GLY A 53 -14.89 -10.82 9.04
CA GLY A 53 -14.59 -12.01 9.84
C GLY A 53 -13.21 -12.02 10.48
N THR A 54 -12.38 -10.99 10.32
CA THR A 54 -11.06 -10.91 10.96
C THR A 54 -11.17 -11.12 12.47
N GLY A 55 -10.31 -12.00 13.02
CA GLY A 55 -10.32 -12.35 14.45
C GLY A 55 -9.54 -11.40 15.33
N PHE A 56 -8.49 -10.78 14.79
CA PHE A 56 -7.60 -9.88 15.53
C PHE A 56 -7.15 -8.71 14.66
N VAL A 57 -7.33 -7.50 15.14
CA VAL A 57 -6.97 -6.25 14.44
C VAL A 57 -5.98 -5.47 15.30
N VAL A 58 -4.84 -5.09 14.71
CA VAL A 58 -3.84 -4.23 15.35
C VAL A 58 -3.88 -2.84 14.72
N ILE A 59 -4.14 -1.84 15.55
CA ILE A 59 -4.10 -0.43 15.15
C ILE A 59 -2.65 0.03 15.12
N GLY A 60 -2.14 0.42 13.93
CA GLY A 60 -0.74 0.73 13.73
C GLY A 60 -0.30 2.09 14.25
N ASP A 61 0.96 2.16 14.65
CA ASP A 61 1.70 3.39 14.97
C ASP A 61 1.00 4.34 15.97
N VAL A 62 0.43 3.79 17.05
CA VAL A 62 -0.20 4.60 18.11
C VAL A 62 0.89 5.28 18.95
N ALA A 63 0.97 6.61 18.86
CA ALA A 63 1.96 7.38 19.59
C ALA A 63 1.49 7.66 21.04
N PRO A 64 2.33 7.40 22.07
CA PRO A 64 2.04 7.69 23.47
C PRO A 64 2.25 9.16 23.82
N VAL A 65 2.66 9.97 22.83
CA VAL A 65 2.96 11.39 22.95
C VAL A 65 2.44 12.14 21.73
N MET A 66 2.21 13.45 21.86
CA MET A 66 1.80 14.28 20.73
C MET A 66 2.95 14.43 19.73
N THR A 67 2.82 13.82 18.56
CA THR A 67 3.77 13.88 17.44
C THR A 67 3.21 14.67 16.27
N ALA A 68 4.08 15.07 15.33
CA ALA A 68 3.69 15.71 14.08
C ALA A 68 3.17 14.71 13.01
N SER A 69 3.34 13.42 13.25
CA SER A 69 2.93 12.37 12.30
C SER A 69 1.41 12.21 12.27
N PRO A 70 0.80 11.93 11.09
CA PRO A 70 -0.62 11.64 10.97
C PRO A 70 -0.89 10.18 11.39
N THR A 71 -0.67 9.88 12.65
CA THR A 71 -0.85 8.55 13.25
C THR A 71 -1.78 8.65 14.44
N PRO A 72 -2.44 7.56 14.84
CA PRO A 72 -3.25 7.56 16.06
C PRO A 72 -2.40 7.95 17.28
N LYS A 73 -3.03 8.57 18.26
CA LYS A 73 -2.37 9.00 19.50
C LYS A 73 -3.25 8.65 20.69
N LEU A 74 -2.61 8.14 21.73
CA LEU A 74 -3.26 7.88 23.00
C LEU A 74 -2.42 8.49 24.14
N CYS A 75 -2.23 9.79 24.06
CA CYS A 75 -1.37 10.58 24.96
C CYS A 75 -2.13 11.41 25.98
N ASP A 76 -3.47 11.43 25.91
CA ASP A 76 -4.35 12.22 26.77
C ASP A 76 -5.62 11.43 27.09
N ASP A 77 -6.11 11.54 28.32
CA ASP A 77 -7.31 10.80 28.78
C ASP A 77 -8.57 11.17 28.00
N ARG A 78 -8.61 12.38 27.40
CA ARG A 78 -9.71 12.84 26.50
C ARG A 78 -9.86 11.96 25.25
N GLN A 79 -8.83 11.21 24.87
CA GLN A 79 -8.85 10.29 23.72
C GLN A 79 -9.47 8.94 24.06
N ILE A 80 -9.55 8.54 25.34
CA ILE A 80 -10.10 7.25 25.80
C ILE A 80 -11.48 6.95 25.22
N PRO A 81 -12.48 7.88 25.19
CA PRO A 81 -13.80 7.56 24.65
C PRO A 81 -13.79 7.15 23.17
N ALA A 82 -12.94 7.74 22.34
CA ALA A 82 -12.84 7.40 20.92
C ALA A 82 -12.28 5.98 20.72
N PHE A 83 -11.25 5.62 21.48
CA PHE A 83 -10.70 4.25 21.45
C PHE A 83 -11.64 3.20 22.06
N ARG A 84 -12.43 3.58 23.08
CA ARG A 84 -13.49 2.72 23.60
C ARG A 84 -14.58 2.45 22.56
N THR A 85 -15.00 3.49 21.81
CA THR A 85 -15.96 3.32 20.72
C THR A 85 -15.42 2.36 19.66
N LEU A 86 -14.11 2.41 19.36
CA LEU A 86 -13.46 1.46 18.46
C LEU A 86 -13.55 0.03 19.02
N ALA A 87 -13.13 -0.19 20.27
CA ALA A 87 -13.16 -1.50 20.89
C ALA A 87 -14.59 -2.07 20.91
N ASP A 88 -15.57 -1.30 21.40
CA ASP A 88 -16.97 -1.69 21.45
C ASP A 88 -17.53 -2.05 20.06
N THR A 89 -17.06 -1.35 19.01
CA THR A 89 -17.50 -1.61 17.64
C THR A 89 -16.94 -2.93 17.12
N LEU A 90 -15.66 -3.20 17.32
CA LEU A 90 -15.05 -4.45 16.87
C LEU A 90 -15.56 -5.65 17.65
N HIS A 91 -15.78 -5.49 18.95
CA HIS A 91 -16.31 -6.55 19.84
C HIS A 91 -17.71 -7.04 19.42
N LYS A 92 -18.54 -6.23 18.75
CA LYS A 92 -19.83 -6.67 18.18
C LYS A 92 -19.69 -7.84 17.18
N TYR A 93 -18.51 -7.96 16.59
CA TYR A 93 -18.17 -9.01 15.61
C TYR A 93 -17.25 -10.07 16.19
N ASP A 94 -17.09 -10.13 17.52
CA ASP A 94 -16.10 -10.99 18.19
C ASP A 94 -14.68 -10.83 17.60
N CYS A 95 -14.31 -9.61 17.27
CA CYS A 95 -12.98 -9.24 16.79
C CYS A 95 -12.21 -8.59 17.93
N LYS A 96 -11.05 -9.13 18.29
CA LYS A 96 -10.16 -8.57 19.30
C LYS A 96 -9.32 -7.45 18.72
N VAL A 97 -8.98 -6.45 19.55
CA VAL A 97 -8.25 -5.25 19.11
C VAL A 97 -7.01 -4.99 19.96
N ALA A 98 -5.89 -4.76 19.30
CA ALA A 98 -4.65 -4.30 19.89
C ALA A 98 -4.29 -2.90 19.43
N LEU A 99 -3.53 -2.18 20.25
CA LEU A 99 -2.86 -0.95 19.86
C LEU A 99 -1.36 -1.20 19.76
N GLN A 100 -0.76 -0.94 18.60
CA GLN A 100 0.69 -0.95 18.44
C GLN A 100 1.25 0.36 18.99
N ILE A 101 1.90 0.32 20.15
CA ILE A 101 2.50 1.50 20.78
C ILE A 101 3.95 1.64 20.30
N PHE A 102 4.31 2.85 19.82
CA PHE A 102 5.66 3.16 19.38
C PHE A 102 6.10 4.53 19.86
N HIS A 103 7.41 4.75 19.95
CA HIS A 103 8.01 6.08 20.11
C HIS A 103 8.97 6.37 18.95
N PRO A 104 8.88 7.56 18.33
CA PRO A 104 9.80 7.91 17.24
C PRO A 104 11.23 8.13 17.76
N GLU A 105 12.20 8.03 16.85
CA GLU A 105 13.63 8.18 17.14
C GLU A 105 14.10 9.63 17.05
N TYR A 106 13.43 10.50 17.77
CA TYR A 106 13.84 11.90 17.92
C TYR A 106 13.31 12.48 19.23
N ASP A 107 13.89 13.60 19.64
CA ASP A 107 13.46 14.36 20.83
C ASP A 107 12.08 15.01 20.57
N VAL A 108 11.00 14.27 20.90
CA VAL A 108 9.63 14.71 20.70
C VAL A 108 9.31 16.00 21.48
N PRO A 109 9.70 16.18 22.75
CA PRO A 109 9.52 17.43 23.48
C PRO A 109 10.10 18.64 22.74
N GLU A 110 11.35 18.55 22.29
CA GLU A 110 12.04 19.66 21.61
C GLU A 110 11.44 19.94 20.23
N VAL A 111 11.22 18.92 19.41
CA VAL A 111 10.55 19.06 18.11
C VAL A 111 9.16 19.66 18.30
N GLY A 112 8.40 19.20 19.31
CA GLY A 112 7.09 19.75 19.64
C GLY A 112 7.14 21.20 20.06
N ARG A 113 8.18 21.63 20.82
CA ARG A 113 8.40 23.03 21.18
C ARG A 113 8.60 23.90 19.93
N LEU A 114 9.44 23.47 19.00
CA LEU A 114 9.72 24.17 17.74
C LEU A 114 8.47 24.26 16.85
N ILE A 115 7.68 23.21 16.74
CA ILE A 115 6.43 23.19 15.97
C ILE A 115 5.42 24.18 16.58
N ARG A 116 5.24 24.16 17.90
CA ARG A 116 4.35 25.12 18.58
C ARG A 116 4.80 26.56 18.37
N ALA A 117 6.10 26.84 18.45
CA ALA A 117 6.66 28.16 18.17
C ALA A 117 6.36 28.61 16.73
N ALA A 118 6.51 27.70 15.75
CA ALA A 118 6.15 27.97 14.36
C ALA A 118 4.65 28.30 14.19
N GLN A 119 3.78 27.53 14.84
CA GLN A 119 2.33 27.73 14.80
C GLN A 119 1.92 29.06 15.45
N MET A 120 2.53 29.42 16.58
CA MET A 120 2.27 30.71 17.25
C MET A 120 2.70 31.88 16.37
N ALA A 121 3.89 31.83 15.80
CA ALA A 121 4.36 32.88 14.90
C ALA A 121 3.45 33.02 13.66
N ALA A 122 2.99 31.90 13.07
CA ALA A 122 2.05 31.92 11.97
C ALA A 122 0.70 32.55 12.36
N LYS A 123 0.18 32.20 13.54
CA LYS A 123 -1.07 32.80 14.07
C LYS A 123 -0.93 34.29 14.27
N GLU A 124 0.12 34.76 14.93
CA GLU A 124 0.41 36.17 15.12
C GLU A 124 0.56 36.90 13.78
N GLY A 125 1.19 36.27 12.78
CA GLY A 125 1.27 36.79 11.42
C GLY A 125 -0.10 36.97 10.78
N MET A 126 -0.99 35.98 10.89
CA MET A 126 -2.35 36.08 10.36
C MET A 126 -3.18 37.19 11.08
N GLU A 127 -2.99 37.37 12.38
CA GLU A 127 -3.61 38.45 13.13
C GLU A 127 -3.10 39.84 12.69
N ALA A 128 -1.79 39.97 12.43
CA ALA A 128 -1.20 41.17 11.86
C ALA A 128 -1.76 41.48 10.46
N LYS A 129 -1.87 40.49 9.60
CA LYS A 129 -2.50 40.59 8.27
C LYS A 129 -3.94 41.07 8.36
N ALA A 130 -4.72 40.55 9.30
CA ALA A 130 -6.10 40.97 9.52
C ALA A 130 -6.22 42.44 9.98
N LYS A 131 -5.18 42.98 10.64
CA LYS A 131 -5.06 44.40 11.04
C LYS A 131 -4.44 45.28 9.96
N GLY A 132 -4.09 44.73 8.78
CA GLY A 132 -3.47 45.45 7.66
C GLY A 132 -1.96 45.65 7.79
N ASP A 133 -1.31 45.12 8.82
CA ASP A 133 0.14 45.24 9.03
C ASP A 133 0.88 44.15 8.24
N MET A 134 1.16 44.41 6.96
CA MET A 134 1.86 43.51 6.07
C MET A 134 3.34 43.32 6.42
N ALA A 135 3.98 44.27 7.08
CA ALA A 135 5.37 44.16 7.51
C ALA A 135 5.49 43.17 8.67
N ALA A 136 4.63 43.29 9.68
CA ALA A 136 4.55 42.33 10.77
C ALA A 136 4.13 40.93 10.31
N PHE A 137 3.18 40.84 9.35
CA PHE A 137 2.82 39.57 8.71
C PHE A 137 4.05 38.91 8.09
N GLY A 138 4.80 39.63 7.24
CA GLY A 138 5.99 39.10 6.58
C GLY A 138 7.07 38.62 7.56
N ALA A 139 7.34 39.40 8.61
CA ALA A 139 8.28 39.07 9.67
C ALA A 139 7.89 37.79 10.42
N LYS A 140 6.60 37.70 10.84
CA LYS A 140 6.09 36.53 11.58
C LYS A 140 6.00 35.27 10.72
N MET A 141 5.67 35.37 9.45
CA MET A 141 5.71 34.23 8.55
C MET A 141 7.15 33.70 8.32
N LYS A 142 8.14 34.61 8.25
CA LYS A 142 9.56 34.22 8.17
C LYS A 142 10.02 33.54 9.47
N GLU A 143 9.62 34.05 10.64
CA GLU A 143 9.89 33.42 11.94
C GLU A 143 9.28 32.02 12.02
N SER A 144 8.02 31.85 11.60
CA SER A 144 7.35 30.54 11.52
C SER A 144 8.11 29.56 10.61
N GLN A 145 8.55 30.00 9.43
CA GLN A 145 9.34 29.18 8.52
C GLN A 145 10.67 28.75 9.14
N GLU A 146 11.32 29.65 9.88
CA GLU A 146 12.60 29.35 10.53
C GLU A 146 12.44 28.28 11.62
N PHE A 147 11.45 28.38 12.49
CA PHE A 147 11.12 27.34 13.46
C PHE A 147 10.75 26.01 12.78
N GLY A 148 10.02 26.06 11.66
CA GLY A 148 9.73 24.87 10.87
C GLY A 148 11.00 24.20 10.33
N LYS A 149 11.96 24.97 9.80
CA LYS A 149 13.26 24.45 9.34
C LYS A 149 14.05 23.84 10.49
N GLN A 150 14.08 24.48 11.66
CA GLN A 150 14.76 23.96 12.84
C GLN A 150 14.13 22.63 13.30
N ALA A 151 12.81 22.52 13.32
CA ALA A 151 12.13 21.28 13.66
C ALA A 151 12.49 20.13 12.68
N HIS A 152 12.46 20.40 11.37
CA HIS A 152 12.86 19.42 10.36
C HIS A 152 14.35 19.06 10.46
N GLY A 153 15.22 20.04 10.70
CA GLY A 153 16.64 19.83 10.91
C GLY A 153 16.93 18.97 12.14
N LYS A 154 16.21 19.20 13.25
CA LYS A 154 16.32 18.38 14.46
C LYS A 154 15.89 16.93 14.23
N ILE A 155 14.72 16.71 13.56
CA ILE A 155 14.27 15.36 13.20
C ILE A 155 15.33 14.66 12.34
N ALA A 156 15.83 15.34 11.29
CA ALA A 156 16.81 14.74 10.37
C ALA A 156 18.15 14.42 11.04
N TYR A 157 18.55 15.23 12.02
CA TYR A 157 19.73 14.96 12.87
C TYR A 157 19.48 13.76 13.77
N ASP A 158 18.38 13.78 14.52
CA ASP A 158 18.04 12.75 15.51
C ASP A 158 17.89 11.38 14.86
N MET A 159 17.23 11.28 13.71
CA MET A 159 17.10 10.01 12.98
C MET A 159 18.45 9.30 12.73
N LYS A 160 19.57 10.01 12.80
CA LYS A 160 20.92 9.46 12.63
C LYS A 160 21.66 9.27 13.95
N HIS A 161 21.34 10.05 14.96
CA HIS A 161 22.17 10.17 16.18
C HIS A 161 21.44 9.82 17.47
N PHE A 162 20.08 9.84 17.47
CA PHE A 162 19.26 9.70 18.68
C PHE A 162 19.63 8.45 19.49
N ILE A 163 19.83 7.32 18.83
CA ILE A 163 20.14 6.05 19.50
C ILE A 163 21.44 6.15 20.33
N GLN A 164 22.42 6.89 19.83
CA GLN A 164 23.70 7.09 20.53
C GLN A 164 23.62 8.14 21.64
N GLU A 165 22.76 9.15 21.46
CA GLU A 165 22.70 10.34 22.31
C GLU A 165 21.59 10.29 23.37
N VAL A 166 20.53 9.47 23.16
CA VAL A 166 19.43 9.37 24.11
C VAL A 166 19.95 8.91 25.48
N THR A 167 19.65 9.69 26.51
CA THR A 167 20.09 9.42 27.86
C THR A 167 19.23 8.36 28.56
N PRO A 168 19.74 7.64 29.57
CA PRO A 168 18.91 6.73 30.39
C PRO A 168 17.69 7.43 31.02
N ALA A 169 17.79 8.71 31.37
CA ALA A 169 16.67 9.50 31.90
C ALA A 169 15.58 9.72 30.85
N GLN A 170 15.96 10.02 29.61
CA GLN A 170 15.01 10.15 28.50
C GLN A 170 14.36 8.80 28.17
N LEU A 171 15.12 7.70 28.16
CA LEU A 171 14.58 6.35 28.00
C LEU A 171 13.57 6.02 29.10
N ALA A 172 13.87 6.35 30.36
CA ALA A 172 12.93 6.17 31.47
C ALA A 172 11.64 7.00 31.29
N GLN A 173 11.75 8.22 30.79
CA GLN A 173 10.61 9.07 30.47
C GLN A 173 9.74 8.49 29.34
N ILE A 174 10.37 8.04 28.25
CA ILE A 174 9.68 7.39 27.12
C ILE A 174 8.94 6.13 27.58
N LYS A 175 9.59 5.31 28.42
CA LYS A 175 8.97 4.13 29.04
C LYS A 175 7.72 4.53 29.86
N GLY A 176 7.75 5.63 30.59
CA GLY A 176 6.60 6.18 31.29
C GLY A 176 5.44 6.55 30.36
N TYR A 177 5.74 7.21 29.24
CA TYR A 177 4.70 7.53 28.25
C TYR A 177 4.04 6.27 27.64
N ILE A 178 4.81 5.22 27.39
CA ILE A 178 4.28 3.94 26.89
C ILE A 178 3.40 3.27 27.93
N ALA A 179 3.82 3.27 29.20
CA ALA A 179 3.03 2.74 30.33
C ALA A 179 1.71 3.49 30.48
N ASP A 180 1.73 4.83 30.43
CA ASP A 180 0.53 5.66 30.51
C ASP A 180 -0.44 5.40 29.35
N ALA A 181 0.07 5.26 28.13
CA ALA A 181 -0.76 4.92 26.96
C ALA A 181 -1.39 3.53 27.12
N SER A 182 -0.65 2.57 27.67
CA SER A 182 -1.17 1.20 27.95
C SER A 182 -2.26 1.21 29.01
N ARG A 183 -2.13 2.01 30.09
CA ARG A 183 -3.20 2.21 31.07
C ARG A 183 -4.46 2.77 30.40
N ARG A 184 -4.32 3.80 29.54
CA ARG A 184 -5.45 4.38 28.80
C ARG A 184 -6.10 3.37 27.86
N ALA A 185 -5.30 2.52 27.20
CA ALA A 185 -5.80 1.43 26.37
C ALA A 185 -6.65 0.45 27.17
N GLN A 186 -6.19 0.04 28.35
CA GLN A 186 -6.98 -0.81 29.26
C GLN A 186 -8.30 -0.15 29.69
N GLU A 187 -8.26 1.14 30.03
CA GLU A 187 -9.45 1.91 30.36
C GLU A 187 -10.40 2.07 29.17
N ALA A 188 -9.89 2.05 27.94
CA ALA A 188 -10.68 2.07 26.71
C ALA A 188 -11.23 0.70 26.29
N SER A 189 -11.09 -0.35 27.12
CA SER A 189 -11.51 -1.72 26.80
C SER A 189 -10.82 -2.34 25.59
N ILE A 190 -9.62 -1.88 25.28
CA ILE A 190 -8.72 -2.53 24.30
C ILE A 190 -8.27 -3.88 24.89
N ASP A 191 -8.12 -4.91 24.04
CA ASP A 191 -7.79 -6.27 24.47
C ASP A 191 -6.28 -6.49 24.64
N ALA A 192 -5.46 -5.77 23.86
CA ALA A 192 -4.02 -6.02 23.81
C ALA A 192 -3.19 -4.78 23.49
N ILE A 193 -1.91 -4.84 23.86
CA ILE A 193 -0.86 -3.95 23.37
C ILE A 193 0.08 -4.75 22.50
N GLU A 194 0.33 -4.28 21.26
CA GLU A 194 1.49 -4.67 20.50
C GLU A 194 2.64 -3.70 20.79
N VAL A 195 3.73 -4.21 21.31
CA VAL A 195 4.98 -3.46 21.45
C VAL A 195 5.62 -3.38 20.07
N HIS A 196 5.74 -2.16 19.53
CA HIS A 196 6.42 -1.98 18.25
C HIS A 196 7.93 -2.15 18.42
N GLY A 197 8.40 -3.36 18.26
CA GLY A 197 9.81 -3.72 18.40
C GLY A 197 10.73 -3.15 17.31
N ASP A 198 10.18 -2.47 16.30
CA ASP A 198 10.93 -1.68 15.31
C ASP A 198 11.11 -0.23 15.81
N ARG A 199 11.59 0.70 15.01
CA ARG A 199 11.89 2.07 15.39
C ARG A 199 12.85 2.12 16.59
N LEU A 200 12.58 2.93 17.61
CA LEU A 200 13.44 3.13 18.78
C LEU A 200 13.90 1.80 19.40
N LEU A 201 12.99 0.86 19.61
CA LEU A 201 13.34 -0.43 20.22
C LEU A 201 14.19 -1.28 19.28
N GLY A 202 13.84 -1.35 18.00
CA GLY A 202 14.58 -2.10 16.99
C GLY A 202 15.98 -1.54 16.76
N SER A 203 16.12 -0.23 16.74
CA SER A 203 17.43 0.42 16.62
C SER A 203 18.32 0.18 17.84
N LEU A 204 17.75 0.20 19.06
CA LEU A 204 18.47 -0.17 20.29
C LEU A 204 18.87 -1.65 20.30
N CYS A 205 18.02 -2.56 19.79
CA CYS A 205 18.34 -3.99 19.71
C CYS A 205 19.40 -4.31 18.65
N SER A 206 19.53 -3.49 17.61
CA SER A 206 20.36 -3.77 16.44
C SER A 206 21.85 -3.58 16.69
N LYS A 207 22.66 -4.59 16.40
CA LYS A 207 24.13 -4.47 16.38
C LYS A 207 24.66 -3.61 15.22
N LEU A 208 23.80 -3.32 14.21
CA LEU A 208 24.16 -2.48 13.06
C LEU A 208 23.90 -1.00 13.32
N MET A 209 23.12 -0.65 14.35
CA MET A 209 22.74 0.71 14.65
C MET A 209 23.12 1.17 16.05
N ASN A 210 23.17 0.27 17.03
CA ASN A 210 23.47 0.57 18.41
C ASN A 210 24.98 0.39 18.71
N PHE A 211 25.70 1.49 18.81
CA PHE A 211 27.13 1.54 19.16
C PHE A 211 27.36 2.08 20.56
N ARG A 212 26.33 2.05 21.43
CA ARG A 212 26.42 2.50 22.83
C ARG A 212 27.37 1.63 23.64
N THR A 213 27.97 2.23 24.66
CA THR A 213 28.92 1.56 25.59
C THR A 213 28.39 1.47 27.03
N ASP A 214 27.15 1.95 27.25
CA ASP A 214 26.45 1.85 28.53
C ASP A 214 25.65 0.53 28.65
N GLU A 215 24.77 0.45 29.67
CA GLU A 215 23.94 -0.72 29.95
C GLU A 215 22.91 -1.06 28.85
N TYR A 216 22.74 -0.21 27.83
CA TYR A 216 21.84 -0.41 26.67
C TYR A 216 22.61 -0.76 25.38
N GLY A 217 23.93 -1.00 25.44
CA GLY A 217 24.77 -1.30 24.29
C GLY A 217 25.68 -2.51 24.46
N GLY A 218 26.38 -2.90 23.38
CA GLY A 218 27.33 -4.03 23.39
C GLY A 218 26.68 -5.40 23.16
N CYS A 219 26.64 -6.27 24.18
CA CYS A 219 26.06 -7.63 24.04
C CYS A 219 24.56 -7.61 23.83
N LEU A 220 24.00 -8.75 23.41
CA LEU A 220 22.55 -8.87 23.10
C LEU A 220 21.70 -8.50 24.33
N GLU A 221 22.05 -9.00 25.51
CA GLU A 221 21.31 -8.77 26.75
C GLU A 221 21.18 -7.28 27.07
N ASN A 222 22.20 -6.50 26.82
CA ASN A 222 22.18 -5.06 27.00
C ASN A 222 21.35 -4.36 25.92
N ARG A 223 21.52 -4.75 24.66
CA ARG A 223 20.78 -4.14 23.55
C ARG A 223 19.27 -4.36 23.67
N VAL A 224 18.82 -5.51 24.17
CA VAL A 224 17.39 -5.82 24.35
C VAL A 224 16.84 -5.40 25.71
N ARG A 225 17.69 -4.96 26.64
CA ARG A 225 17.32 -4.55 28.00
C ARG A 225 16.15 -3.57 28.01
N TYR A 226 16.27 -2.49 27.23
CA TYR A 226 15.24 -1.45 27.22
C TYR A 226 13.87 -1.99 26.71
N ALA A 227 13.87 -2.88 25.73
CA ALA A 227 12.66 -3.53 25.26
C ALA A 227 11.99 -4.37 26.35
N LEU A 228 12.77 -5.12 27.13
CA LEU A 228 12.28 -5.90 28.29
C LEU A 228 11.75 -4.99 29.42
N GLU A 229 12.41 -3.87 29.66
CA GLU A 229 11.92 -2.87 30.63
C GLU A 229 10.58 -2.24 30.18
N VAL A 230 10.39 -2.00 28.88
CA VAL A 230 9.12 -1.50 28.32
C VAL A 230 8.02 -2.55 28.53
N VAL A 231 8.29 -3.83 28.25
CA VAL A 231 7.33 -4.93 28.48
C VAL A 231 6.94 -4.99 29.97
N ALA A 232 7.90 -4.89 30.88
CA ALA A 232 7.64 -4.88 32.32
C ALA A 232 6.75 -3.69 32.74
N ALA A 233 7.03 -2.49 32.22
CA ALA A 233 6.28 -1.29 32.51
C ALA A 233 4.81 -1.36 31.99
N ILE A 234 4.61 -1.95 30.82
CA ILE A 234 3.25 -2.19 30.27
C ILE A 234 2.50 -3.17 31.19
N LYS A 235 3.14 -4.27 31.57
CA LYS A 235 2.55 -5.30 32.45
C LYS A 235 2.14 -4.74 33.81
N GLU A 236 2.93 -3.83 34.36
CA GLU A 236 2.63 -3.14 35.62
C GLU A 236 1.47 -2.15 35.45
N ALA A 237 1.48 -1.32 34.40
CA ALA A 237 0.48 -0.26 34.17
C ALA A 237 -0.88 -0.79 33.68
N ALA A 238 -0.88 -1.92 32.96
CA ALA A 238 -2.07 -2.48 32.31
C ALA A 238 -2.09 -4.01 32.42
N PRO A 239 -2.21 -4.57 33.63
CA PRO A 239 -2.03 -6.01 33.91
C PRO A 239 -3.10 -6.91 33.28
N GLN A 240 -4.20 -6.35 32.77
CA GLN A 240 -5.29 -7.13 32.13
C GLN A 240 -5.08 -7.26 30.62
N LEU A 241 -4.17 -6.47 30.02
CA LEU A 241 -3.96 -6.52 28.59
C LEU A 241 -3.05 -7.69 28.17
N MET A 242 -3.39 -8.33 27.09
CA MET A 242 -2.48 -9.23 26.38
C MET A 242 -1.33 -8.40 25.79
N ILE A 243 -0.11 -8.91 25.88
CA ILE A 243 1.07 -8.28 25.30
C ILE A 243 1.54 -9.10 24.10
N GLU A 244 1.50 -8.48 22.93
CA GLU A 244 2.15 -8.94 21.71
C GLU A 244 3.45 -8.15 21.49
N TYR A 245 4.46 -8.80 20.94
CA TYR A 245 5.70 -8.14 20.55
C TYR A 245 5.96 -8.32 19.05
N LYS A 246 6.00 -7.22 18.31
CA LYS A 246 6.44 -7.26 16.90
C LYS A 246 7.96 -7.32 16.85
N LEU A 247 8.47 -8.51 16.54
CA LEU A 247 9.90 -8.82 16.51
C LEU A 247 10.50 -8.43 15.14
N PRO A 248 11.33 -7.37 15.07
CA PRO A 248 11.95 -6.92 13.84
C PRO A 248 13.15 -7.80 13.50
N ILE A 249 13.13 -8.42 12.33
CA ILE A 249 14.23 -9.27 11.87
C ILE A 249 14.96 -8.65 10.68
N ILE A 250 16.24 -8.95 10.55
CA ILE A 250 17.05 -8.65 9.37
C ILE A 250 17.13 -9.92 8.54
N THR A 251 16.59 -9.87 7.33
CA THR A 251 16.77 -10.95 6.35
C THR A 251 17.97 -10.66 5.44
N ARG A 252 18.28 -11.59 4.52
CA ARG A 252 19.39 -11.43 3.59
C ARG A 252 18.91 -11.26 2.17
N ASN A 253 19.63 -10.49 1.39
CA ASN A 253 19.51 -10.41 -0.05
C ASN A 253 20.15 -11.66 -0.71
N PRO A 254 19.85 -11.97 -1.99
CA PRO A 254 20.46 -13.09 -2.70
C PRO A 254 22.00 -13.05 -2.77
N ASP A 255 22.59 -11.84 -2.74
CA ASP A 255 24.03 -11.64 -2.69
C ASP A 255 24.67 -11.82 -1.30
N GLY A 256 23.85 -12.19 -0.30
CA GLY A 256 24.27 -12.38 1.09
C GLY A 256 24.36 -11.10 1.94
N SER A 257 24.12 -9.93 1.36
CA SER A 257 24.07 -8.66 2.12
C SER A 257 22.83 -8.59 3.03
N ASP A 258 22.94 -7.84 4.12
CA ASP A 258 21.83 -7.64 5.05
C ASP A 258 20.75 -6.76 4.41
N ARG A 259 19.48 -7.16 4.64
CA ARG A 259 18.31 -6.39 4.31
C ARG A 259 17.72 -5.79 5.57
N GLY A 260 17.79 -4.47 5.66
CA GLY A 260 17.40 -3.76 6.87
C GLY A 260 18.54 -3.55 7.84
N LYS A 261 18.35 -2.66 8.82
CA LYS A 261 19.35 -2.31 9.83
C LYS A 261 18.79 -2.27 11.25
N GLY A 262 17.56 -1.85 11.43
CA GLY A 262 16.94 -1.62 12.74
C GLY A 262 16.27 -2.86 13.32
N GLY A 263 16.95 -3.99 13.33
CA GLY A 263 16.39 -5.24 13.84
C GLY A 263 17.49 -6.23 14.21
N LEU A 264 17.10 -7.46 14.38
CA LEU A 264 17.92 -8.56 14.85
C LEU A 264 18.22 -9.55 13.71
N HIS A 265 19.44 -10.03 13.63
CA HIS A 265 19.77 -11.20 12.83
C HIS A 265 19.05 -12.43 13.39
N PRO A 266 18.80 -13.47 12.58
CA PRO A 266 17.96 -14.61 13.00
C PRO A 266 18.39 -15.28 14.32
N GLU A 267 19.68 -15.42 14.55
CA GLU A 267 20.22 -16.01 15.78
C GLU A 267 19.91 -15.15 17.03
N ASP A 268 20.09 -13.83 16.94
CA ASP A 268 19.77 -12.88 18.01
C ASP A 268 18.25 -12.80 18.21
N ALA A 269 17.46 -12.86 17.13
CA ALA A 269 16.00 -12.84 17.17
C ALA A 269 15.42 -14.05 17.92
N VAL A 270 15.96 -15.26 17.67
CA VAL A 270 15.58 -16.48 18.37
C VAL A 270 15.94 -16.40 19.87
N ALA A 271 17.13 -15.90 20.20
CA ALA A 271 17.54 -15.73 21.59
C ALA A 271 16.64 -14.72 22.32
N PHE A 272 16.33 -13.59 21.67
CA PHE A 272 15.50 -12.56 22.24
C PHE A 272 14.03 -13.01 22.37
N ALA A 273 13.49 -13.82 21.44
CA ALA A 273 12.17 -14.38 21.55
C ALA A 273 11.96 -15.16 22.85
N ARG A 274 12.96 -15.95 23.28
CA ARG A 274 12.94 -16.66 24.57
C ARG A 274 12.91 -15.69 25.76
N MET A 275 13.68 -14.60 25.69
CA MET A 275 13.68 -13.58 26.75
C MET A 275 12.33 -12.84 26.81
N LEU A 276 11.68 -12.59 25.69
CA LEU A 276 10.34 -12.00 25.63
C LEU A 276 9.28 -12.92 26.27
N GLU A 277 9.31 -14.22 25.96
CA GLU A 277 8.41 -15.20 26.60
C GLU A 277 8.64 -15.24 28.12
N GLN A 278 9.88 -15.27 28.57
CA GLN A 278 10.24 -15.22 30.01
C GLN A 278 9.78 -13.93 30.69
N ALA A 279 9.77 -12.80 29.98
CA ALA A 279 9.28 -11.51 30.46
C ALA A 279 7.73 -11.46 30.54
N GLY A 280 7.05 -12.46 29.99
CA GLY A 280 5.61 -12.56 30.00
C GLY A 280 4.90 -11.92 28.79
N VAL A 281 5.57 -11.85 27.65
CA VAL A 281 4.93 -11.61 26.36
C VAL A 281 4.07 -12.83 26.01
N HIS A 282 2.89 -12.60 25.45
CA HIS A 282 1.90 -13.65 25.20
C HIS A 282 1.88 -14.10 23.73
N MET A 283 2.37 -13.28 22.81
CA MET A 283 2.46 -13.56 21.37
C MET A 283 3.61 -12.80 20.74
N ILE A 284 4.24 -13.39 19.71
CA ILE A 284 5.28 -12.73 18.92
C ILE A 284 4.84 -12.68 17.46
N GLN A 285 4.88 -11.48 16.85
CA GLN A 285 4.75 -11.31 15.42
C GLN A 285 6.14 -11.13 14.81
N VAL A 286 6.56 -12.05 13.93
CA VAL A 286 7.84 -11.91 13.22
C VAL A 286 7.64 -11.08 11.97
N ALA A 287 8.39 -9.99 11.84
CA ALA A 287 8.29 -9.05 10.74
C ALA A 287 9.66 -8.55 10.28
N GLN A 288 9.80 -8.24 9.00
CA GLN A 288 11.01 -7.59 8.47
C GLN A 288 11.19 -6.20 9.10
N ALA A 289 12.41 -5.92 9.57
CA ALA A 289 12.77 -4.61 10.08
C ALA A 289 12.76 -3.53 8.99
N ASN A 290 12.30 -2.33 9.34
CA ASN A 290 12.07 -1.24 8.37
C ASN A 290 13.14 -0.13 8.45
N HIS A 291 14.20 -0.25 9.21
CA HIS A 291 15.10 0.88 9.42
C HIS A 291 16.16 1.05 8.32
N THR A 292 15.75 1.12 7.05
CA THR A 292 16.68 1.27 5.93
C THR A 292 16.49 2.53 5.12
N GLY A 293 15.38 3.23 5.34
CA GLY A 293 14.92 4.30 4.46
C GLY A 293 14.31 3.81 3.15
N ASN A 294 14.28 2.50 2.90
CA ASN A 294 13.61 1.90 1.74
C ASN A 294 12.43 1.04 2.20
N MET A 295 11.22 1.54 2.01
CA MET A 295 9.97 0.81 2.33
C MET A 295 9.82 -0.49 1.55
N ALA A 296 10.51 -0.64 0.41
CA ALA A 296 10.50 -1.87 -0.38
C ALA A 296 11.06 -3.09 0.37
N ASP A 297 11.93 -2.88 1.35
CA ASP A 297 12.47 -3.98 2.16
C ASP A 297 11.41 -4.60 3.08
N THR A 298 10.52 -3.77 3.62
CA THR A 298 9.44 -4.19 4.53
C THR A 298 8.15 -4.49 3.79
N ILE A 299 7.81 -3.67 2.80
CA ILE A 299 6.58 -3.77 2.01
C ILE A 299 6.96 -3.87 0.53
N PRO A 300 7.44 -5.04 0.09
CA PRO A 300 7.95 -5.20 -1.26
C PRO A 300 6.89 -4.93 -2.30
N PRO A 301 7.23 -4.17 -3.37
CA PRO A 301 6.36 -3.97 -4.51
C PRO A 301 6.26 -5.23 -5.37
N MET A 302 5.37 -5.17 -6.35
CA MET A 302 5.09 -6.22 -7.32
C MET A 302 6.38 -6.80 -7.92
N GLY A 303 6.46 -8.11 -8.04
CA GLY A 303 7.55 -8.83 -8.70
C GLY A 303 8.94 -8.73 -8.06
N THR A 304 9.08 -8.12 -6.88
CA THR A 304 10.41 -7.91 -6.26
C THR A 304 10.77 -8.91 -5.17
N ARG A 305 9.82 -9.67 -4.65
CA ARG A 305 10.04 -10.68 -3.60
C ARG A 305 9.07 -11.84 -3.77
N GLU A 306 9.56 -13.03 -3.43
CA GLU A 306 8.73 -14.22 -3.26
C GLU A 306 7.72 -14.03 -2.12
N GLU A 307 6.70 -14.87 -2.11
CA GLU A 307 5.77 -14.98 -0.98
C GLU A 307 6.50 -15.58 0.23
N ASN A 308 6.07 -15.17 1.44
CA ASN A 308 6.54 -15.75 2.71
C ASN A 308 8.05 -15.63 2.98
N TRP A 309 8.75 -14.62 2.44
CA TRP A 309 10.22 -14.50 2.63
C TRP A 309 10.66 -14.40 4.10
N VAL A 310 9.76 -14.07 5.01
CA VAL A 310 10.00 -13.98 6.46
C VAL A 310 9.88 -15.35 7.14
N LEU A 311 9.19 -16.31 6.51
CA LEU A 311 8.80 -17.59 7.11
C LEU A 311 9.98 -18.43 7.67
N PRO A 312 11.16 -18.48 7.05
CA PRO A 312 12.28 -19.22 7.62
C PRO A 312 12.68 -18.76 9.03
N VAL A 313 12.63 -17.45 9.31
CA VAL A 313 12.91 -16.92 10.64
C VAL A 313 11.72 -17.12 11.57
N THR A 314 10.49 -16.97 11.07
CA THR A 314 9.27 -17.27 11.84
C THR A 314 9.29 -18.71 12.37
N ARG A 315 9.64 -19.69 11.52
CA ARG A 315 9.79 -21.10 11.89
C ARG A 315 10.83 -21.31 12.98
N ALA A 316 11.99 -20.63 12.88
CA ALA A 316 13.04 -20.71 13.89
C ALA A 316 12.61 -20.12 15.24
N VAL A 317 11.88 -19.00 15.22
CA VAL A 317 11.32 -18.39 16.42
C VAL A 317 10.25 -19.32 17.02
N LYS A 318 9.32 -19.82 16.20
CA LYS A 318 8.25 -20.75 16.63
C LYS A 318 8.81 -22.01 17.31
N ALA A 319 9.89 -22.57 16.78
CA ALA A 319 10.57 -23.72 17.37
C ALA A 319 11.25 -23.41 18.72
N ALA A 320 11.46 -22.15 19.05
CA ALA A 320 12.21 -21.71 20.23
C ALA A 320 11.33 -21.27 21.41
N VAL A 321 10.03 -21.02 21.19
CA VAL A 321 9.07 -20.54 22.20
C VAL A 321 7.82 -21.40 22.24
N SER A 322 7.08 -21.36 23.35
CA SER A 322 5.80 -22.06 23.52
C SER A 322 4.58 -21.17 23.26
N ILE A 323 4.76 -19.85 23.29
CA ILE A 323 3.70 -18.88 23.00
C ILE A 323 3.37 -18.84 21.50
N PRO A 324 2.16 -18.43 21.10
CA PRO A 324 1.79 -18.28 19.71
C PRO A 324 2.70 -17.34 18.93
N VAL A 325 2.97 -17.69 17.67
CA VAL A 325 3.79 -16.90 16.76
C VAL A 325 2.98 -16.56 15.52
N ALA A 326 2.92 -15.26 15.19
CA ALA A 326 2.32 -14.76 13.97
C ALA A 326 3.38 -14.47 12.90
N THR A 327 3.03 -14.69 11.63
CA THR A 327 3.87 -14.34 10.47
C THR A 327 3.21 -13.27 9.62
N VAL A 328 4.03 -12.36 9.08
CA VAL A 328 3.63 -11.37 8.08
C VAL A 328 4.70 -11.28 6.99
N GLY A 329 4.32 -11.33 5.72
CA GLY A 329 5.30 -11.24 4.64
C GLY A 329 4.75 -11.76 3.30
N LYS A 330 3.82 -11.01 2.68
CA LYS A 330 3.24 -11.35 1.38
C LYS A 330 2.53 -12.72 1.39
N VAL A 331 1.79 -13.03 2.46
CA VAL A 331 0.81 -14.12 2.47
C VAL A 331 -0.43 -13.59 1.74
N LEU A 332 -0.81 -14.20 0.63
CA LEU A 332 -1.84 -13.66 -0.27
C LEU A 332 -3.11 -14.49 -0.32
N THR A 333 -3.00 -15.82 -0.22
CA THR A 333 -4.13 -16.74 -0.39
C THR A 333 -4.51 -17.44 0.90
N ILE A 334 -5.75 -17.94 0.96
CA ILE A 334 -6.23 -18.77 2.06
C ILE A 334 -5.41 -20.07 2.10
N GLU A 335 -5.20 -20.71 0.97
CA GLU A 335 -4.46 -21.98 0.83
C GLU A 335 -3.03 -21.86 1.38
N ASN A 336 -2.36 -20.72 1.09
CA ASN A 336 -1.02 -20.48 1.62
C ASN A 336 -1.04 -20.32 3.15
N GLY A 337 -2.00 -19.55 3.67
CA GLY A 337 -2.18 -19.41 5.13
C GLY A 337 -2.50 -20.75 5.83
N GLU A 338 -3.41 -21.55 5.26
CA GLU A 338 -3.72 -22.91 5.74
C GLU A 338 -2.48 -23.80 5.77
N LYS A 339 -1.68 -23.77 4.69
CA LYS A 339 -0.45 -24.55 4.62
C LYS A 339 0.57 -24.15 5.69
N ILE A 340 0.78 -22.87 5.91
CA ILE A 340 1.71 -22.38 6.94
C ILE A 340 1.31 -22.88 8.33
N ILE A 341 0.02 -22.88 8.65
CA ILE A 341 -0.49 -23.39 9.93
C ILE A 341 -0.37 -24.91 10.00
N ALA A 342 -0.74 -25.62 8.95
CA ALA A 342 -0.66 -27.08 8.87
C ALA A 342 0.77 -27.60 9.03
N ASP A 343 1.74 -26.92 8.44
CA ASP A 343 3.16 -27.23 8.54
C ASP A 343 3.75 -26.90 9.93
N GLY A 344 3.00 -26.19 10.78
CA GLY A 344 3.44 -25.74 12.11
C GLY A 344 4.44 -24.59 12.08
N ASP A 345 4.53 -23.86 10.96
CA ASP A 345 5.50 -22.77 10.77
C ASP A 345 5.10 -21.48 11.49
N ALA A 346 3.79 -21.25 11.65
CA ALA A 346 3.21 -20.17 12.44
C ALA A 346 1.83 -20.59 13.01
N ASP A 347 1.33 -19.85 13.98
CA ASP A 347 0.00 -20.08 14.59
C ASP A 347 -1.06 -19.12 14.07
N ILE A 348 -0.66 -17.92 13.64
CA ILE A 348 -1.54 -16.83 13.21
C ILE A 348 -0.96 -16.24 11.92
N ILE A 349 -1.85 -15.94 10.98
CA ILE A 349 -1.50 -15.36 9.69
C ILE A 349 -1.92 -13.89 9.64
N ALA A 350 -0.95 -13.01 9.44
CA ALA A 350 -1.18 -11.59 9.32
C ALA A 350 -1.31 -11.18 7.84
N TYR A 351 -2.54 -10.91 7.42
CA TYR A 351 -2.89 -10.45 6.08
C TYR A 351 -2.95 -8.91 6.04
N GLY A 352 -1.85 -8.23 5.68
CA GLY A 352 -1.81 -6.77 5.63
C GLY A 352 -2.53 -6.21 4.41
N ARG A 353 -1.80 -5.99 3.32
CA ARG A 353 -2.35 -5.47 2.06
C ARG A 353 -3.46 -6.35 1.47
N SER A 354 -3.44 -7.65 1.77
CA SER A 354 -4.49 -8.58 1.34
C SER A 354 -5.85 -8.21 1.94
N LEU A 355 -5.93 -7.89 3.25
CA LEU A 355 -7.17 -7.44 3.89
C LEU A 355 -7.59 -6.02 3.48
N VAL A 356 -6.65 -5.15 3.11
CA VAL A 356 -6.98 -3.85 2.49
C VAL A 356 -7.63 -4.04 1.11
N CYS A 357 -7.18 -5.03 0.36
CA CYS A 357 -7.71 -5.37 -0.96
C CYS A 357 -9.04 -6.14 -0.86
N ASP A 358 -9.10 -7.13 0.03
CA ASP A 358 -10.29 -7.95 0.27
C ASP A 358 -10.51 -8.13 1.78
N PRO A 359 -11.36 -7.31 2.39
CA PRO A 359 -11.61 -7.38 3.83
C PRO A 359 -12.36 -8.65 4.26
N ASP A 360 -12.90 -9.45 3.33
CA ASP A 360 -13.71 -10.64 3.59
C ASP A 360 -12.90 -11.96 3.61
N ILE A 361 -11.58 -11.92 3.74
CA ILE A 361 -10.73 -13.11 3.71
C ILE A 361 -11.24 -14.22 4.63
N ALA A 362 -11.57 -13.91 5.89
CA ALA A 362 -12.03 -14.92 6.83
C ALA A 362 -13.43 -15.47 6.48
N ASN A 363 -14.36 -14.62 6.06
CA ASN A 363 -15.68 -15.06 5.60
C ASN A 363 -15.55 -15.93 4.35
N LYS A 364 -14.68 -15.56 3.41
CA LYS A 364 -14.42 -16.33 2.17
C LYS A 364 -13.69 -17.64 2.43
N ALA A 365 -12.84 -17.71 3.46
CA ALA A 365 -12.28 -18.98 3.92
C ALA A 365 -13.38 -19.96 4.36
N ALA A 366 -14.47 -19.45 4.98
CA ALA A 366 -15.62 -20.26 5.39
C ALA A 366 -16.53 -20.67 4.23
N THR A 367 -16.72 -19.80 3.22
CA THR A 367 -17.65 -20.04 2.11
C THR A 367 -16.99 -20.67 0.88
N GLY A 368 -15.68 -20.49 0.70
CA GLY A 368 -14.95 -20.92 -0.49
C GLY A 368 -15.09 -19.97 -1.66
N GLU A 369 -15.57 -18.75 -1.43
CA GLU A 369 -15.63 -17.71 -2.46
C GLU A 369 -14.23 -17.24 -2.87
N PRO A 370 -14.04 -16.84 -4.15
CA PRO A 370 -12.75 -16.38 -4.64
C PRO A 370 -12.30 -15.07 -3.96
N LEU A 371 -11.00 -14.97 -3.65
CA LEU A 371 -10.39 -13.77 -3.11
C LEU A 371 -10.02 -12.77 -4.21
N ARG A 372 -10.23 -11.48 -3.94
CA ARG A 372 -9.61 -10.39 -4.67
C ARG A 372 -8.15 -10.24 -4.19
N LEU A 373 -7.22 -10.86 -4.89
CA LEU A 373 -5.83 -10.90 -4.48
C LEU A 373 -5.15 -9.52 -4.66
N CYS A 374 -4.37 -9.13 -3.66
CA CYS A 374 -3.53 -7.94 -3.74
C CYS A 374 -2.47 -8.12 -4.84
N MET A 375 -2.35 -7.16 -5.78
CA MET A 375 -1.32 -7.17 -6.82
C MET A 375 -0.01 -6.51 -6.37
N ASN A 376 0.14 -6.17 -5.10
CA ASN A 376 1.35 -5.59 -4.51
C ASN A 376 1.85 -4.29 -5.17
N CYS A 377 0.97 -3.49 -5.77
CA CYS A 377 1.33 -2.27 -6.52
C CYS A 377 1.86 -1.12 -5.65
N ASN A 378 1.60 -1.13 -4.35
CA ASN A 378 1.94 -0.07 -3.38
C ASN A 378 1.36 1.34 -3.66
N LYS A 379 0.72 1.57 -4.78
CA LYS A 379 0.25 2.90 -5.24
C LYS A 379 -0.75 3.58 -4.29
N GLY A 380 -1.83 2.85 -3.90
CA GLY A 380 -2.88 3.41 -3.05
C GLY A 380 -2.58 3.35 -1.55
N CYS A 381 -1.71 2.46 -1.12
CA CYS A 381 -1.40 2.28 0.31
C CYS A 381 -0.05 2.90 0.68
N VAL A 382 1.08 2.31 0.30
CA VAL A 382 2.42 2.75 0.73
C VAL A 382 2.75 4.16 0.23
N ASP A 383 2.57 4.42 -1.06
CA ASP A 383 2.83 5.75 -1.64
C ASP A 383 1.90 6.83 -1.07
N ALA A 384 0.66 6.47 -0.71
CA ALA A 384 -0.26 7.42 -0.09
C ALA A 384 0.30 7.91 1.26
N ILE A 385 0.72 6.98 2.13
CA ILE A 385 1.30 7.33 3.43
C ILE A 385 2.61 8.11 3.30
N GLN A 386 3.50 7.70 2.39
CA GLN A 386 4.73 8.44 2.13
C GLN A 386 4.48 9.87 1.64
N ASN A 387 3.36 10.10 0.94
CA ASN A 387 2.91 11.41 0.50
C ASN A 387 1.92 12.09 1.47
N ARG A 388 1.86 11.64 2.73
CA ARG A 388 0.99 12.18 3.79
C ARG A 388 -0.50 12.22 3.40
N ARG A 389 -0.94 11.23 2.65
CA ARG A 389 -2.33 10.98 2.30
C ARG A 389 -2.83 9.73 3.03
N TYR A 390 -4.13 9.58 3.16
CA TYR A 390 -4.74 8.35 3.68
C TYR A 390 -4.66 7.23 2.64
N ILE A 391 -4.65 5.99 3.13
CA ILE A 391 -4.58 4.82 2.26
C ILE A 391 -5.88 4.63 1.46
N THR A 392 -5.71 4.08 0.27
CA THR A 392 -6.75 3.53 -0.57
C THR A 392 -6.23 2.24 -1.21
N CYS A 393 -7.10 1.47 -1.86
CA CYS A 393 -6.68 0.32 -2.64
C CYS A 393 -7.03 0.51 -4.12
N VAL A 394 -6.11 0.16 -5.00
CA VAL A 394 -6.31 0.24 -6.45
C VAL A 394 -7.44 -0.68 -6.92
N LEU A 395 -7.62 -1.85 -6.28
CA LEU A 395 -8.61 -2.85 -6.64
C LEU A 395 -9.89 -2.82 -5.77
N ASN A 396 -9.89 -2.10 -4.66
CA ASN A 396 -11.03 -2.01 -3.75
C ASN A 396 -11.54 -0.57 -3.69
N ALA A 397 -12.60 -0.28 -4.43
CA ALA A 397 -13.17 1.06 -4.55
C ALA A 397 -13.69 1.62 -3.21
N GLU A 398 -14.11 0.76 -2.29
CA GLU A 398 -14.65 1.15 -0.98
C GLU A 398 -13.56 1.52 0.02
N ASN A 399 -12.31 1.06 -0.21
CA ASN A 399 -11.25 1.26 0.78
C ASN A 399 -10.91 2.74 1.01
N GLY A 400 -11.08 3.16 2.25
CA GLY A 400 -10.96 4.56 2.70
C GLY A 400 -12.24 5.37 2.60
N GLU A 401 -13.31 4.79 2.07
CA GLU A 401 -14.64 5.41 1.92
C GLU A 401 -15.76 4.53 2.51
N GLU A 402 -15.44 3.57 3.39
CA GLU A 402 -16.38 2.60 3.95
C GLU A 402 -17.55 3.24 4.70
N ALA A 403 -17.36 4.48 5.19
CA ALA A 403 -18.41 5.25 5.85
C ALA A 403 -19.47 5.82 4.89
N THR A 404 -19.14 5.99 3.61
CA THR A 404 -19.95 6.71 2.63
C THR A 404 -20.20 5.93 1.35
N MET A 405 -19.44 4.88 1.10
CA MET A 405 -19.47 4.10 -0.12
C MET A 405 -19.77 2.64 0.17
N SER A 406 -20.87 2.15 -0.35
CA SER A 406 -21.28 0.75 -0.24
C SER A 406 -22.14 0.35 -1.42
N ILE A 407 -22.18 -0.94 -1.74
CA ILE A 407 -23.07 -1.47 -2.76
C ILE A 407 -24.51 -1.40 -2.23
N GLN A 408 -25.36 -0.67 -2.93
CA GLN A 408 -26.76 -0.51 -2.56
C GLN A 408 -27.63 -1.56 -3.25
N PRO A 409 -28.60 -2.18 -2.57
CA PRO A 409 -29.56 -3.08 -3.21
C PRO A 409 -30.21 -2.41 -4.43
N GLY A 410 -30.36 -3.15 -5.51
CA GLY A 410 -31.00 -2.65 -6.73
C GLY A 410 -32.49 -2.42 -6.57
N SER A 411 -33.06 -1.53 -7.36
CA SER A 411 -34.49 -1.25 -7.44
C SER A 411 -35.16 -2.12 -8.53
N GLY A 412 -35.80 -3.19 -8.13
CA GLY A 412 -36.52 -4.10 -9.06
C GLY A 412 -35.57 -5.04 -9.83
N GLN A 413 -36.17 -5.83 -10.73
CA GLN A 413 -35.40 -6.66 -11.67
C GLN A 413 -35.06 -5.81 -12.91
N LYS A 414 -33.76 -5.62 -13.17
CA LYS A 414 -33.28 -4.92 -14.36
C LYS A 414 -32.30 -5.79 -15.11
N LYS A 415 -32.27 -5.65 -16.41
CA LYS A 415 -31.26 -6.21 -17.30
C LYS A 415 -30.23 -5.13 -17.61
N VAL A 416 -28.98 -5.39 -17.29
CA VAL A 416 -27.84 -4.46 -17.47
C VAL A 416 -26.89 -5.04 -18.50
N VAL A 417 -26.59 -4.28 -19.54
CA VAL A 417 -25.58 -4.61 -20.54
C VAL A 417 -24.31 -3.84 -20.26
N ILE A 418 -23.18 -4.57 -20.15
CA ILE A 418 -21.84 -3.99 -19.99
C ILE A 418 -21.08 -4.16 -21.30
N VAL A 419 -20.56 -3.06 -21.84
CA VAL A 419 -19.77 -3.03 -23.08
C VAL A 419 -18.31 -2.82 -22.78
N GLY A 420 -17.52 -3.89 -22.92
CA GLY A 420 -16.07 -3.93 -22.65
C GLY A 420 -15.72 -4.70 -21.39
N GLY A 421 -14.86 -5.72 -21.56
CA GLY A 421 -14.35 -6.61 -20.50
C GLY A 421 -13.02 -6.18 -19.89
N GLY A 422 -12.68 -4.88 -19.94
CA GLY A 422 -11.58 -4.29 -19.18
C GLY A 422 -11.94 -4.11 -17.71
N ILE A 423 -10.98 -3.68 -16.86
CA ILE A 423 -11.15 -3.64 -15.39
C ILE A 423 -12.35 -2.82 -14.93
N ALA A 424 -12.70 -1.74 -15.64
CA ALA A 424 -13.87 -0.92 -15.33
C ALA A 424 -15.19 -1.67 -15.58
N GLY A 425 -15.31 -2.35 -16.73
CA GLY A 425 -16.47 -3.17 -17.05
C GLY A 425 -16.60 -4.40 -16.16
N LEU A 426 -15.49 -5.05 -15.83
CA LEU A 426 -15.47 -6.19 -14.91
C LEU A 426 -15.96 -5.80 -13.50
N GLU A 427 -15.50 -4.68 -12.95
CA GLU A 427 -15.99 -4.19 -11.67
C GLU A 427 -17.46 -3.72 -11.75
N ALA A 428 -17.86 -3.08 -12.85
CA ALA A 428 -19.25 -2.71 -13.06
C ALA A 428 -20.17 -3.94 -13.10
N ALA A 429 -19.74 -5.01 -13.79
CA ALA A 429 -20.51 -6.26 -13.86
C ALA A 429 -20.65 -6.91 -12.47
N ARG A 430 -19.58 -6.94 -11.68
CA ARG A 430 -19.60 -7.45 -10.31
C ARG A 430 -20.58 -6.67 -9.43
N VAL A 431 -20.50 -5.35 -9.46
CA VAL A 431 -21.37 -4.48 -8.64
C VAL A 431 -22.84 -4.62 -9.07
N ALA A 432 -23.12 -4.58 -10.37
CA ALA A 432 -24.48 -4.73 -10.89
C ALA A 432 -25.11 -6.09 -10.49
N ALA A 433 -24.33 -7.17 -10.60
CA ALA A 433 -24.77 -8.50 -10.17
C ALA A 433 -25.02 -8.58 -8.66
N LEU A 434 -24.14 -8.00 -7.83
CA LEU A 434 -24.32 -7.94 -6.37
C LEU A 434 -25.54 -7.08 -5.97
N ARG A 435 -25.95 -6.15 -6.79
CA ARG A 435 -27.21 -5.40 -6.62
C ARG A 435 -28.45 -6.20 -6.99
N GLY A 436 -28.28 -7.41 -7.56
CA GLY A 436 -29.37 -8.32 -7.92
C GLY A 436 -29.90 -8.14 -9.35
N TYR A 437 -29.12 -7.47 -10.22
CA TYR A 437 -29.48 -7.30 -11.63
C TYR A 437 -29.05 -8.50 -12.47
N GLU A 438 -29.79 -8.75 -13.59
CA GLU A 438 -29.34 -9.64 -14.67
C GLU A 438 -28.28 -8.91 -15.48
N VAL A 439 -27.10 -9.49 -15.64
CA VAL A 439 -25.95 -8.83 -16.26
C VAL A 439 -25.43 -9.63 -17.44
N ASP A 440 -25.38 -8.97 -18.61
CA ASP A 440 -24.69 -9.45 -19.81
C ASP A 440 -23.46 -8.57 -20.08
N LEU A 441 -22.25 -9.16 -20.08
CA LEU A 441 -21.01 -8.49 -20.39
C LEU A 441 -20.51 -8.91 -21.77
N TYR A 442 -20.31 -7.94 -22.66
CA TYR A 442 -19.81 -8.12 -24.03
C TYR A 442 -18.38 -7.63 -24.15
N GLU A 443 -17.51 -8.52 -24.63
CA GLU A 443 -16.10 -8.20 -24.93
C GLU A 443 -15.78 -8.65 -26.36
N LYS A 444 -15.26 -7.70 -27.16
CA LYS A 444 -14.91 -7.96 -28.58
C LYS A 444 -13.71 -8.88 -28.77
N GLU A 445 -12.81 -8.88 -27.81
CA GLU A 445 -11.65 -9.78 -27.80
C GLU A 445 -12.04 -11.17 -27.25
N ALA A 446 -11.19 -12.14 -27.52
CA ALA A 446 -11.40 -13.53 -27.07
C ALA A 446 -11.09 -13.74 -25.57
N VAL A 447 -10.58 -12.73 -24.88
CA VAL A 447 -10.15 -12.80 -23.47
C VAL A 447 -10.58 -11.53 -22.71
N LEU A 448 -10.82 -11.68 -21.40
CA LEU A 448 -11.05 -10.57 -20.49
C LEU A 448 -9.74 -9.84 -20.13
N GLY A 449 -9.86 -8.66 -19.52
CA GLY A 449 -8.74 -7.90 -18.97
C GLY A 449 -8.40 -6.62 -19.74
N GLY A 450 -8.69 -6.58 -21.07
CA GLY A 450 -8.40 -5.38 -21.88
C GLY A 450 -6.94 -4.92 -21.76
N GLN A 451 -6.73 -3.66 -21.42
CA GLN A 451 -5.37 -3.10 -21.28
C GLN A 451 -4.52 -3.76 -20.18
N LEU A 452 -5.10 -4.45 -19.18
CA LEU A 452 -4.32 -5.15 -18.15
C LEU A 452 -3.46 -6.27 -18.76
N ASN A 453 -3.89 -6.87 -19.86
CA ASN A 453 -3.14 -7.92 -20.55
C ASN A 453 -1.79 -7.40 -21.09
N ILE A 454 -1.74 -6.18 -21.63
CA ILE A 454 -0.50 -5.56 -22.07
C ILE A 454 0.27 -4.90 -20.90
N ALA A 455 -0.41 -4.40 -19.89
CA ALA A 455 0.21 -3.80 -18.71
C ALA A 455 0.92 -4.83 -17.83
N SER A 456 0.61 -6.11 -17.96
CA SER A 456 1.25 -7.22 -17.22
C SER A 456 2.54 -7.73 -17.86
N VAL A 457 2.84 -7.32 -19.10
CA VAL A 457 3.96 -7.85 -19.89
C VAL A 457 5.32 -7.31 -19.44
N PRO A 458 5.47 -6.01 -19.06
CA PRO A 458 6.76 -5.53 -18.58
C PRO A 458 7.28 -6.31 -17.37
N PRO A 459 8.60 -6.31 -17.14
CA PRO A 459 9.22 -6.99 -16.01
C PRO A 459 8.50 -6.73 -14.69
N ARG A 460 8.31 -7.78 -13.87
CA ARG A 460 7.70 -7.70 -12.53
C ARG A 460 6.21 -7.32 -12.49
N LYS A 461 5.51 -7.21 -13.62
CA LYS A 461 4.10 -6.78 -13.70
C LYS A 461 3.08 -7.92 -13.82
N ASP A 462 3.50 -9.15 -13.86
CA ASP A 462 2.65 -10.36 -14.02
C ASP A 462 1.56 -10.46 -12.93
N GLU A 463 1.82 -9.96 -11.72
CA GLU A 463 0.84 -9.96 -10.62
C GLU A 463 -0.43 -9.12 -10.93
N ILE A 464 -0.43 -8.28 -11.96
CA ILE A 464 -1.61 -7.53 -12.44
C ILE A 464 -2.70 -8.49 -12.89
N LEU A 465 -2.36 -9.61 -13.54
CA LEU A 465 -3.31 -10.60 -14.04
C LEU A 465 -4.09 -11.31 -12.93
N ARG A 466 -3.63 -11.27 -11.66
CA ARG A 466 -4.40 -11.78 -10.52
C ARG A 466 -5.78 -11.12 -10.42
N SER A 467 -5.89 -9.83 -10.80
CA SER A 467 -7.16 -9.13 -10.82
C SER A 467 -8.11 -9.64 -11.90
N VAL A 468 -7.59 -9.99 -13.08
CA VAL A 468 -8.38 -10.58 -14.17
C VAL A 468 -8.88 -11.97 -13.74
N GLY A 469 -7.99 -12.82 -13.24
CA GLY A 469 -8.36 -14.16 -12.75
C GLY A 469 -9.41 -14.14 -11.62
N TYR A 470 -9.41 -13.12 -10.77
CA TYR A 470 -10.49 -12.92 -9.80
C TYR A 470 -11.85 -12.74 -10.48
N PHE A 471 -11.93 -11.87 -11.51
CA PHE A 471 -13.18 -11.61 -12.21
C PHE A 471 -13.64 -12.80 -13.07
N GLU A 472 -12.71 -13.56 -13.65
CA GLU A 472 -13.01 -14.81 -14.38
C GLU A 472 -13.69 -15.85 -13.46
N CYS A 473 -13.36 -15.85 -12.17
CA CYS A 473 -13.98 -16.74 -11.19
C CYS A 473 -15.29 -16.16 -10.61
N ILE A 474 -15.30 -14.89 -10.21
CA ILE A 474 -16.42 -14.33 -9.45
C ILE A 474 -17.63 -14.00 -10.34
N LEU A 475 -17.43 -13.51 -11.56
CA LEU A 475 -18.54 -13.09 -12.41
C LEU A 475 -19.48 -14.25 -12.78
N PRO A 476 -18.98 -15.42 -13.23
CA PRO A 476 -19.84 -16.59 -13.44
C PRO A 476 -20.54 -17.06 -12.14
N ALA A 477 -19.85 -17.01 -11.01
CA ALA A 477 -20.43 -17.38 -9.71
C ALA A 477 -21.57 -16.43 -9.28
N LEU A 478 -21.55 -15.17 -9.72
CA LEU A 478 -22.61 -14.19 -9.53
C LEU A 478 -23.71 -14.25 -10.61
N GLY A 479 -23.61 -15.17 -11.57
CA GLY A 479 -24.60 -15.33 -12.63
C GLY A 479 -24.46 -14.32 -13.78
N VAL A 480 -23.31 -13.69 -13.95
CA VAL A 480 -23.03 -12.80 -15.09
C VAL A 480 -22.82 -13.62 -16.35
N ASN A 481 -23.55 -13.29 -17.43
CA ASN A 481 -23.36 -13.87 -18.75
C ASN A 481 -22.19 -13.15 -19.47
N ILE A 482 -21.15 -13.85 -19.81
CA ILE A 482 -19.96 -13.29 -20.47
C ILE A 482 -19.94 -13.72 -21.94
N HIS A 483 -19.93 -12.73 -22.85
CA HIS A 483 -19.92 -12.91 -24.30
C HIS A 483 -18.58 -12.43 -24.87
N LEU A 484 -17.62 -13.36 -25.01
CA LEU A 484 -16.30 -13.09 -25.60
C LEU A 484 -16.35 -13.12 -27.13
N GLY A 485 -15.43 -12.42 -27.80
CA GLY A 485 -15.38 -12.32 -29.26
C GLY A 485 -16.63 -11.68 -29.86
N THR A 486 -17.39 -10.91 -29.07
CA THR A 486 -18.71 -10.40 -29.44
C THR A 486 -18.84 -8.91 -29.13
N GLU A 487 -19.10 -8.10 -30.14
CA GLU A 487 -19.44 -6.68 -29.96
C GLU A 487 -20.91 -6.50 -29.58
N ALA A 488 -21.16 -5.62 -28.60
CA ALA A 488 -22.54 -5.23 -28.26
C ALA A 488 -23.14 -4.38 -29.37
N THR A 489 -24.21 -4.88 -30.01
CA THR A 489 -24.96 -4.15 -31.04
C THR A 489 -25.99 -3.21 -30.44
N LYS A 490 -26.51 -2.28 -31.24
CA LYS A 490 -27.58 -1.36 -30.78
C LYS A 490 -28.84 -2.12 -30.38
N GLU A 491 -29.17 -3.24 -31.05
CA GLU A 491 -30.29 -4.11 -30.71
C GLU A 491 -30.13 -4.72 -29.32
N ILE A 492 -28.91 -5.20 -29.00
CA ILE A 492 -28.59 -5.74 -27.68
C ILE A 492 -28.74 -4.66 -26.60
N MET A 493 -28.19 -3.48 -26.84
CA MET A 493 -28.26 -2.36 -25.91
C MET A 493 -29.69 -1.86 -25.68
N ASN A 494 -30.52 -1.83 -26.76
CA ASN A 494 -31.91 -1.42 -26.66
C ASN A 494 -32.82 -2.46 -25.98
N ALA A 495 -32.37 -3.69 -25.86
CA ALA A 495 -33.08 -4.74 -25.11
C ALA A 495 -32.75 -4.72 -23.60
N ALA A 496 -31.90 -3.82 -23.15
CA ALA A 496 -31.51 -3.65 -21.76
C ALA A 496 -32.24 -2.48 -21.07
N ASP A 497 -32.36 -2.54 -19.74
CA ASP A 497 -32.87 -1.45 -18.91
C ASP A 497 -31.80 -0.39 -18.61
N ALA A 498 -30.51 -0.76 -18.72
CA ALA A 498 -29.39 0.16 -18.61
C ALA A 498 -28.14 -0.41 -19.33
N VAL A 499 -27.27 0.49 -19.81
CA VAL A 499 -26.05 0.15 -20.51
C VAL A 499 -24.86 0.84 -19.82
N ILE A 500 -23.80 0.11 -19.53
CA ILE A 500 -22.52 0.69 -19.06
C ILE A 500 -21.47 0.50 -20.16
N VAL A 501 -20.95 1.61 -20.68
CA VAL A 501 -19.88 1.63 -21.69
C VAL A 501 -18.53 1.76 -21.01
N ALA A 502 -17.66 0.75 -21.18
CA ALA A 502 -16.34 0.65 -20.57
C ALA A 502 -15.26 0.22 -21.60
N VAL A 503 -15.31 0.81 -22.79
CA VAL A 503 -14.50 0.43 -23.96
C VAL A 503 -13.03 0.90 -23.91
N GLY A 504 -12.61 1.55 -22.82
CA GLY A 504 -11.22 1.92 -22.57
C GLY A 504 -10.66 3.00 -23.51
N ALA A 505 -9.38 2.86 -23.83
CA ALA A 505 -8.62 3.82 -24.64
C ALA A 505 -7.79 3.12 -25.73
N GLN A 506 -7.15 3.91 -26.58
CA GLN A 506 -6.17 3.51 -27.59
C GLN A 506 -4.91 4.36 -27.45
N ASP A 507 -3.79 3.87 -27.93
CA ASP A 507 -2.52 4.57 -27.93
C ASP A 507 -2.55 5.87 -28.76
N LEU A 508 -1.71 6.81 -28.40
CA LEU A 508 -1.58 8.11 -29.05
C LEU A 508 -0.31 8.14 -29.92
N LYS A 509 -0.44 8.61 -31.15
CA LYS A 509 0.68 8.98 -32.02
C LYS A 509 0.96 10.48 -31.97
N LEU A 510 2.23 10.86 -31.87
CA LEU A 510 2.64 12.26 -32.02
C LEU A 510 2.50 12.70 -33.48
N PRO A 511 1.94 13.88 -33.73
CA PRO A 511 1.83 14.43 -35.08
C PRO A 511 3.15 15.14 -35.50
N ILE A 512 4.27 14.40 -35.54
CA ILE A 512 5.58 14.89 -35.96
C ILE A 512 6.01 14.26 -37.28
N PRO A 513 6.82 14.93 -38.11
CA PRO A 513 7.35 14.36 -39.31
C PRO A 513 8.01 13.00 -39.09
N GLY A 514 7.71 12.03 -39.94
CA GLY A 514 8.25 10.68 -39.83
C GLY A 514 7.55 9.75 -38.86
N ALA A 515 6.49 10.18 -38.13
CA ALA A 515 5.76 9.36 -37.16
C ALA A 515 5.08 8.12 -37.76
N ASP A 516 4.84 8.11 -39.08
CA ASP A 516 4.26 6.97 -39.82
C ASP A 516 5.36 6.14 -40.55
N GLY A 517 6.62 6.33 -40.20
CA GLY A 517 7.75 5.58 -40.76
C GLY A 517 7.67 4.10 -40.39
N ALA A 518 8.23 3.24 -41.24
CA ALA A 518 8.25 1.79 -41.04
C ALA A 518 9.08 1.37 -39.82
N ASN A 519 9.95 2.25 -39.33
CA ASN A 519 10.74 2.08 -38.11
C ASN A 519 10.06 2.65 -36.84
N VAL A 520 8.77 3.01 -36.91
CA VAL A 520 8.03 3.59 -35.80
C VAL A 520 6.88 2.67 -35.39
N VAL A 521 6.86 2.31 -34.13
CA VAL A 521 5.84 1.43 -33.54
C VAL A 521 5.28 2.02 -32.25
N SER A 522 4.12 1.56 -31.81
CA SER A 522 3.61 1.94 -30.50
C SER A 522 4.16 1.02 -29.39
N SER A 523 4.21 1.52 -28.17
CA SER A 523 4.51 0.70 -26.99
C SER A 523 3.51 -0.45 -26.83
N TRP A 524 2.25 -0.25 -27.21
CA TRP A 524 1.21 -1.28 -27.15
C TRP A 524 1.47 -2.41 -28.16
N ASP A 525 1.92 -2.10 -29.37
CA ASP A 525 2.27 -3.12 -30.37
C ASP A 525 3.48 -3.96 -29.95
N VAL A 526 4.47 -3.31 -29.30
CA VAL A 526 5.63 -4.00 -28.73
C VAL A 526 5.18 -4.92 -27.58
N LEU A 527 4.44 -4.40 -26.60
CA LEU A 527 4.04 -5.16 -25.43
C LEU A 527 2.97 -6.24 -25.75
N SER A 528 2.17 -6.06 -26.82
CA SER A 528 1.25 -7.10 -27.28
C SER A 528 1.90 -8.18 -28.13
N GLY A 529 3.22 -8.09 -28.41
CA GLY A 529 3.95 -9.06 -29.22
C GLY A 529 3.67 -8.97 -30.71
N LYS A 530 2.97 -7.94 -31.19
CA LYS A 530 2.77 -7.70 -32.64
C LYS A 530 4.06 -7.31 -33.34
N VAL A 531 5.00 -6.72 -32.60
CA VAL A 531 6.31 -6.32 -33.07
C VAL A 531 7.38 -6.98 -32.20
N SER A 532 8.37 -7.62 -32.85
CA SER A 532 9.57 -8.13 -32.19
C SER A 532 10.67 -7.08 -32.25
N PRO A 533 11.00 -6.39 -31.15
CA PRO A 533 12.00 -5.34 -31.15
C PRO A 533 13.42 -5.90 -31.28
N SER A 534 14.33 -5.14 -31.89
CA SER A 534 15.74 -5.47 -31.98
C SER A 534 16.61 -4.23 -32.20
N GLY A 535 17.91 -4.35 -31.92
CA GLY A 535 18.88 -3.26 -32.13
C GLY A 535 18.79 -2.17 -31.07
N HIS A 536 19.00 -0.93 -31.43
CA HIS A 536 18.89 0.24 -30.56
C HIS A 536 17.50 0.87 -30.66
N CYS A 537 16.75 0.85 -29.55
CA CYS A 537 15.40 1.38 -29.50
C CYS A 537 15.37 2.77 -28.85
N ALA A 538 14.75 3.74 -29.51
CA ALA A 538 14.47 5.06 -28.93
C ALA A 538 13.01 5.11 -28.47
N VAL A 539 12.78 5.18 -27.15
CA VAL A 539 11.45 5.32 -26.56
C VAL A 539 11.13 6.81 -26.41
N ILE A 540 10.10 7.28 -27.13
CA ILE A 540 9.60 8.64 -27.01
C ILE A 540 8.48 8.66 -25.98
N GLY A 541 8.70 9.39 -24.87
CA GLY A 541 7.88 9.46 -23.68
C GLY A 541 8.47 8.58 -22.57
N GLY A 542 8.96 9.23 -21.51
CA GLY A 542 9.53 8.61 -20.32
C GLY A 542 8.56 8.54 -19.12
N GLY A 543 7.25 8.56 -19.37
CA GLY A 543 6.23 8.32 -18.36
C GLY A 543 6.23 6.86 -17.89
N LEU A 544 5.18 6.42 -17.16
CA LEU A 544 5.08 5.04 -16.65
C LEU A 544 5.19 4.00 -17.76
N VAL A 545 4.35 4.11 -18.80
CA VAL A 545 4.32 3.15 -19.91
C VAL A 545 5.65 3.10 -20.65
N GLY A 546 6.26 4.27 -20.93
CA GLY A 546 7.54 4.32 -21.65
C GLY A 546 8.69 3.75 -20.83
N THR A 547 8.70 3.99 -19.52
CA THR A 547 9.69 3.41 -18.60
C THR A 547 9.55 1.88 -18.53
N GLU A 548 8.32 1.37 -18.36
CA GLU A 548 8.01 -0.07 -18.32
C GLU A 548 8.32 -0.74 -19.67
N THR A 549 8.03 -0.06 -20.80
CA THR A 549 8.40 -0.54 -22.14
C THR A 549 9.91 -0.59 -22.31
N ALA A 550 10.66 0.41 -21.80
CA ALA A 550 12.11 0.40 -21.83
C ALA A 550 12.70 -0.80 -21.08
N GLU A 551 12.17 -1.15 -19.91
CA GLU A 551 12.57 -2.36 -19.17
C GLU A 551 12.31 -3.64 -19.99
N TYR A 552 11.13 -3.74 -20.61
CA TYR A 552 10.81 -4.86 -21.49
C TYR A 552 11.77 -4.99 -22.66
N LEU A 553 12.10 -3.87 -23.33
CA LEU A 553 13.07 -3.83 -24.43
C LEU A 553 14.46 -4.32 -23.99
N LEU A 554 14.91 -3.98 -22.80
CA LEU A 554 16.16 -4.49 -22.24
C LEU A 554 16.12 -6.03 -22.06
N GLU A 555 15.03 -6.59 -21.58
CA GLU A 555 14.86 -8.05 -21.48
C GLU A 555 14.86 -8.75 -22.86
N GLN A 556 14.40 -8.05 -23.91
CA GLN A 556 14.49 -8.54 -25.28
C GLN A 556 15.89 -8.41 -25.89
N GLY A 557 16.88 -7.93 -25.12
CA GLY A 557 18.26 -7.75 -25.57
C GLY A 557 18.52 -6.50 -26.41
N CYS A 558 17.59 -5.52 -26.42
CA CYS A 558 17.78 -4.24 -27.08
C CYS A 558 18.65 -3.31 -26.21
N SER A 559 19.39 -2.41 -26.86
CA SER A 559 19.88 -1.20 -26.20
C SER A 559 18.82 -0.09 -26.28
N VAL A 560 18.74 0.78 -25.25
CA VAL A 560 17.60 1.70 -25.11
C VAL A 560 18.06 3.14 -24.85
N SER A 561 17.39 4.08 -25.54
CA SER A 561 17.39 5.50 -25.20
C SER A 561 15.97 5.95 -24.87
N ILE A 562 15.79 6.75 -23.81
CA ILE A 562 14.50 7.34 -23.43
C ILE A 562 14.55 8.84 -23.69
N ILE A 563 13.54 9.36 -24.42
CA ILE A 563 13.40 10.79 -24.76
C ILE A 563 12.18 11.33 -24.00
N GLU A 564 12.41 12.23 -23.04
CA GLU A 564 11.35 12.76 -22.17
C GLU A 564 11.40 14.30 -22.14
N MET A 565 10.26 14.93 -22.40
CA MET A 565 10.13 16.38 -22.41
C MET A 565 10.14 17.01 -21.00
N MET A 566 9.82 16.23 -19.98
CA MET A 566 9.86 16.66 -18.59
C MET A 566 11.29 16.54 -18.02
N ASP A 567 11.48 17.06 -16.81
CA ASP A 567 12.77 17.08 -16.11
C ASP A 567 13.22 15.73 -15.54
N LYS A 568 12.34 14.72 -15.60
CA LYS A 568 12.63 13.36 -15.09
C LYS A 568 11.74 12.32 -15.79
N ILE A 569 12.24 11.09 -15.84
CA ILE A 569 11.48 9.90 -16.27
C ILE A 569 10.69 9.29 -15.11
N ALA A 570 9.84 8.32 -15.42
CA ALA A 570 9.04 7.54 -14.46
C ALA A 570 8.22 8.42 -13.52
N ASN A 571 7.75 9.58 -13.98
CA ASN A 571 6.94 10.46 -13.13
C ASN A 571 5.65 9.79 -12.70
N GLY A 572 5.41 9.73 -11.38
CA GLY A 572 4.26 9.04 -10.78
C GLY A 572 4.48 7.54 -10.55
N GLU A 573 5.72 7.01 -10.75
CA GLU A 573 6.03 5.65 -10.32
C GLU A 573 6.11 5.56 -8.79
N SER A 574 5.81 4.36 -8.26
CA SER A 574 5.90 4.11 -6.82
C SER A 574 7.34 4.30 -6.35
N SER A 575 7.47 5.05 -5.25
CA SER A 575 8.76 5.26 -4.58
C SER A 575 9.43 3.97 -4.13
N THR A 576 8.67 2.88 -4.01
CA THR A 576 9.18 1.57 -3.61
C THR A 576 9.83 0.79 -4.75
N ILE A 577 9.44 1.02 -6.00
CA ILE A 577 10.01 0.33 -7.17
C ILE A 577 10.96 1.20 -7.98
N LEU A 578 10.78 2.51 -7.98
CA LEU A 578 11.58 3.46 -8.75
C LEU A 578 13.10 3.28 -8.58
N PRO A 579 13.65 3.07 -7.35
CA PRO A 579 15.09 2.83 -7.19
C PRO A 579 15.59 1.59 -7.94
N THR A 580 14.79 0.53 -8.01
CA THR A 580 15.12 -0.69 -8.75
C THR A 580 15.18 -0.42 -10.25
N ILE A 581 14.17 0.24 -10.80
CA ILE A 581 14.12 0.63 -12.22
C ILE A 581 15.34 1.47 -12.63
N LEU A 582 15.67 2.48 -11.82
CA LEU A 582 16.81 3.36 -12.11
C LEU A 582 18.16 2.63 -11.98
N ALA A 583 18.26 1.65 -11.07
CA ALA A 583 19.46 0.81 -10.97
C ALA A 583 19.61 -0.11 -12.19
N ASP A 584 18.51 -0.70 -12.67
CA ASP A 584 18.50 -1.53 -13.88
C ASP A 584 18.89 -0.70 -15.12
N PHE A 585 18.36 0.51 -15.26
CA PHE A 585 18.74 1.41 -16.37
C PHE A 585 20.21 1.81 -16.33
N LYS A 586 20.74 2.05 -15.12
CA LYS A 586 22.16 2.33 -14.96
C LYS A 586 23.04 1.12 -15.32
N ALA A 587 22.63 -0.07 -14.91
CA ALA A 587 23.37 -1.31 -15.21
C ALA A 587 23.44 -1.62 -16.72
N HIS A 588 22.41 -1.24 -17.48
CA HIS A 588 22.30 -1.46 -18.93
C HIS A 588 22.67 -0.21 -19.77
N ASP A 589 23.26 0.83 -19.14
CA ASP A 589 23.68 2.08 -19.82
C ASP A 589 22.56 2.77 -20.62
N VAL A 590 21.31 2.73 -20.11
CA VAL A 590 20.16 3.39 -20.73
C VAL A 590 20.39 4.90 -20.75
N LYS A 591 20.39 5.47 -21.94
CA LYS A 591 20.54 6.92 -22.13
C LYS A 591 19.20 7.61 -21.86
N GLN A 592 19.19 8.58 -20.96
CA GLN A 592 18.00 9.34 -20.58
C GLN A 592 18.13 10.78 -21.03
N TYR A 593 17.40 11.14 -22.07
CA TYR A 593 17.33 12.51 -22.60
C TYR A 593 16.12 13.22 -22.00
N VAL A 594 16.28 13.79 -20.81
CA VAL A 594 15.25 14.61 -20.15
C VAL A 594 15.29 16.06 -20.62
N ASN A 595 14.22 16.83 -20.38
CA ASN A 595 14.02 18.17 -20.93
C ASN A 595 14.20 18.18 -22.48
N THR A 596 13.84 17.09 -23.15
CA THR A 596 14.11 16.83 -24.54
C THR A 596 12.83 16.53 -25.31
N LYS A 597 12.51 17.36 -26.28
CA LYS A 597 11.32 17.26 -27.12
C LYS A 597 11.65 16.66 -28.47
N ALA A 598 11.10 15.50 -28.80
CA ALA A 598 11.19 14.95 -30.15
C ALA A 598 10.49 15.86 -31.17
N SER A 599 11.13 16.13 -32.28
CA SER A 599 10.64 17.06 -33.33
C SER A 599 10.39 16.38 -34.67
N ALA A 600 11.15 15.35 -35.02
CA ALA A 600 10.98 14.57 -36.24
C ALA A 600 11.63 13.17 -36.05
N ILE A 601 11.18 12.21 -36.85
CA ILE A 601 11.76 10.89 -36.95
C ILE A 601 12.29 10.68 -38.38
N GLU A 602 13.52 10.22 -38.47
CA GLU A 602 14.19 9.89 -39.74
C GLU A 602 14.57 8.39 -39.72
N PRO A 603 14.85 7.79 -40.87
CA PRO A 603 15.47 6.47 -40.89
C PRO A 603 16.81 6.49 -40.13
N GLY A 604 16.87 5.71 -39.05
CA GLY A 604 18.05 5.56 -38.19
C GLY A 604 18.24 6.62 -37.11
N ALA A 605 17.31 7.57 -36.91
CA ALA A 605 17.45 8.55 -35.84
C ALA A 605 16.16 9.29 -35.47
N VAL A 606 16.13 9.80 -34.23
CA VAL A 606 15.15 10.80 -33.77
C VAL A 606 15.83 12.17 -33.71
N LYS A 607 15.23 13.19 -34.33
CA LYS A 607 15.58 14.59 -34.15
C LYS A 607 14.86 15.14 -32.96
N ALA A 608 15.57 15.81 -32.08
CA ALA A 608 15.00 16.37 -30.84
C ALA A 608 15.65 17.73 -30.52
N THR A 609 15.02 18.44 -29.59
CA THR A 609 15.54 19.71 -29.06
C THR A 609 15.65 19.56 -27.53
N GLN A 610 16.84 19.83 -26.99
CA GLN A 610 17.12 19.87 -25.55
C GLN A 610 17.45 21.31 -25.16
N GLY A 611 16.53 21.99 -24.45
CA GLY A 611 16.60 23.43 -24.32
C GLY A 611 16.53 24.09 -25.71
N ASP A 612 17.55 24.86 -26.07
CA ASP A 612 17.68 25.50 -27.39
C ASP A 612 18.59 24.71 -28.37
N GLU A 613 19.15 23.58 -27.93
CA GLU A 613 20.09 22.79 -28.73
C GLU A 613 19.37 21.70 -29.52
N ALA A 614 19.61 21.65 -30.83
CA ALA A 614 19.14 20.57 -31.70
C ALA A 614 20.07 19.36 -31.58
N ILE A 615 19.52 18.20 -31.25
CA ILE A 615 20.26 16.94 -31.09
C ILE A 615 19.69 15.87 -32.01
N THR A 616 20.55 14.91 -32.35
CA THR A 616 20.16 13.72 -33.12
C THR A 616 20.48 12.49 -32.32
N ILE A 617 19.46 11.65 -32.08
CA ILE A 617 19.56 10.43 -31.29
C ILE A 617 19.48 9.25 -32.23
N PRO A 618 20.58 8.51 -32.47
CA PRO A 618 20.59 7.35 -33.35
C PRO A 618 19.72 6.23 -32.79
N CYS A 619 18.99 5.53 -33.64
CA CYS A 619 18.20 4.34 -33.25
C CYS A 619 17.79 3.53 -34.46
N ASP A 620 17.59 2.23 -34.31
CA ASP A 620 17.06 1.33 -35.33
C ASP A 620 15.53 1.32 -35.32
N LEU A 621 14.92 1.41 -34.12
CA LEU A 621 13.49 1.37 -33.88
C LEU A 621 13.07 2.55 -32.98
N VAL A 622 11.96 3.19 -33.32
CA VAL A 622 11.32 4.20 -32.46
C VAL A 622 10.06 3.64 -31.86
N VAL A 623 9.96 3.69 -30.52
CA VAL A 623 8.79 3.21 -29.78
C VAL A 623 8.07 4.42 -29.18
N MET A 624 6.84 4.67 -29.62
CA MET A 624 6.01 5.76 -29.08
C MET A 624 5.28 5.32 -27.80
N ALA A 625 5.51 6.05 -26.70
CA ALA A 625 4.85 5.86 -25.41
C ALA A 625 4.36 7.20 -24.84
N VAL A 626 3.66 7.97 -25.66
CA VAL A 626 3.28 9.37 -25.42
C VAL A 626 1.87 9.54 -24.83
N GLY A 627 1.33 8.46 -24.29
CA GLY A 627 0.01 8.41 -23.67
C GLY A 627 -1.04 7.73 -24.54
N SER A 628 -2.28 7.88 -24.12
CA SER A 628 -3.45 7.28 -24.75
C SER A 628 -4.57 8.29 -24.87
N ARG A 629 -5.52 8.00 -25.74
CA ARG A 629 -6.77 8.74 -25.89
C ARG A 629 -7.97 7.83 -25.73
N LYS A 630 -9.07 8.36 -25.20
CA LYS A 630 -10.29 7.59 -24.99
C LYS A 630 -10.83 7.04 -26.30
N ASN A 631 -11.38 5.83 -26.23
CA ASN A 631 -12.21 5.29 -27.29
C ASN A 631 -13.57 5.97 -27.28
N VAL A 632 -14.09 6.26 -28.48
CA VAL A 632 -15.46 6.72 -28.69
C VAL A 632 -16.28 5.52 -29.09
N PHE A 633 -17.40 5.29 -28.38
CA PHE A 633 -18.34 4.23 -28.70
C PHE A 633 -19.66 4.84 -29.19
N ASP A 634 -20.17 4.34 -30.31
CA ASP A 634 -21.42 4.88 -30.92
C ASP A 634 -22.63 4.36 -30.17
N VAL A 635 -23.30 5.26 -29.47
CA VAL A 635 -24.56 5.04 -28.75
C VAL A 635 -25.73 5.79 -29.37
N GLU A 636 -25.56 6.37 -30.57
CA GLU A 636 -26.65 7.06 -31.25
C GLU A 636 -27.79 6.09 -31.56
N GLY A 637 -29.01 6.44 -31.13
CA GLY A 637 -30.18 5.57 -31.27
C GLY A 637 -30.32 4.50 -30.18
N VAL A 638 -29.46 4.46 -29.17
CA VAL A 638 -29.68 3.68 -27.95
C VAL A 638 -30.69 4.42 -27.08
N THR A 639 -31.77 3.73 -26.70
CA THR A 639 -32.89 4.29 -25.92
C THR A 639 -32.74 4.02 -24.41
N ALA A 640 -32.01 2.99 -24.03
CA ALA A 640 -31.70 2.70 -22.63
C ALA A 640 -30.78 3.78 -22.05
N PRO A 641 -30.84 4.10 -20.74
CA PRO A 641 -29.88 4.94 -20.05
C PRO A 641 -28.44 4.42 -20.23
N VAL A 642 -27.54 5.29 -20.63
CA VAL A 642 -26.13 4.95 -20.88
C VAL A 642 -25.24 5.62 -19.82
N TYR A 643 -24.42 4.80 -19.16
CA TYR A 643 -23.41 5.20 -18.20
C TYR A 643 -22.02 4.93 -18.77
N TYR A 644 -21.00 5.64 -18.33
CA TYR A 644 -19.64 5.46 -18.81
C TYR A 644 -18.69 5.17 -17.66
N ALA A 645 -17.72 4.27 -17.86
CA ALA A 645 -16.73 3.90 -16.87
C ALA A 645 -15.33 3.74 -17.48
N GLY A 646 -14.30 4.00 -16.66
CA GLY A 646 -12.91 3.87 -17.08
C GLY A 646 -12.46 4.96 -18.05
N ASP A 647 -11.48 4.64 -18.91
CA ASP A 647 -10.83 5.61 -19.82
C ASP A 647 -11.79 6.36 -20.74
N CYS A 648 -12.87 5.73 -21.15
CA CYS A 648 -13.83 6.35 -22.06
C CYS A 648 -14.77 7.36 -21.38
N SER A 649 -14.79 7.46 -20.05
CA SER A 649 -15.72 8.30 -19.30
C SER A 649 -15.25 9.74 -19.13
N GLY A 650 -13.94 10.01 -19.11
CA GLY A 650 -13.34 11.30 -18.77
C GLY A 650 -12.74 12.06 -19.96
N GLU A 651 -12.15 13.22 -19.67
CA GLU A 651 -11.34 13.99 -20.63
C GLU A 651 -9.95 13.39 -20.81
N ARG A 652 -9.41 12.77 -19.77
CA ARG A 652 -8.13 12.04 -19.75
C ARG A 652 -8.38 10.55 -19.47
N THR A 653 -7.43 9.72 -19.87
CA THR A 653 -7.47 8.30 -19.55
C THR A 653 -7.28 8.06 -18.04
N ALA A 654 -7.95 7.04 -17.52
CA ALA A 654 -7.98 6.69 -16.12
C ALA A 654 -6.77 5.82 -15.72
N SER A 655 -6.37 5.88 -14.45
CA SER A 655 -5.57 4.82 -13.83
C SER A 655 -6.42 3.59 -13.53
N ILE A 656 -5.79 2.45 -13.21
CA ILE A 656 -6.53 1.24 -12.78
C ILE A 656 -7.47 1.57 -11.61
N ALA A 657 -7.02 2.36 -10.63
CA ALA A 657 -7.85 2.74 -9.48
C ALA A 657 -9.07 3.58 -9.88
N GLU A 658 -8.89 4.55 -10.79
CA GLU A 658 -9.98 5.37 -11.31
C GLU A 658 -10.94 4.53 -12.16
N ALA A 659 -10.43 3.58 -12.94
CA ALA A 659 -11.24 2.66 -13.74
C ALA A 659 -12.11 1.73 -12.87
N VAL A 660 -11.53 1.14 -11.81
CA VAL A 660 -12.26 0.32 -10.84
C VAL A 660 -13.32 1.16 -10.12
N ARG A 661 -12.97 2.35 -9.63
CA ARG A 661 -13.92 3.25 -8.96
C ARG A 661 -15.04 3.70 -9.91
N GLY A 662 -14.71 4.02 -11.15
CA GLY A 662 -15.70 4.41 -12.17
C GLY A 662 -16.68 3.29 -12.51
N GLY A 663 -16.19 2.05 -12.65
CA GLY A 663 -17.05 0.87 -12.83
C GLY A 663 -17.98 0.64 -11.65
N TYR A 664 -17.44 0.71 -10.43
CA TYR A 664 -18.22 0.61 -9.19
C TYR A 664 -19.32 1.68 -9.12
N GLN A 665 -18.98 2.94 -9.37
CA GLN A 665 -19.93 4.06 -9.31
C GLN A 665 -21.01 3.96 -10.38
N ALA A 666 -20.63 3.74 -11.65
CA ALA A 666 -21.58 3.61 -12.75
C ALA A 666 -22.62 2.51 -12.51
N ALA A 667 -22.19 1.36 -11.99
CA ALA A 667 -23.12 0.29 -11.65
C ALA A 667 -23.99 0.60 -10.42
N ASN A 668 -23.48 1.39 -9.48
CA ASN A 668 -24.21 1.75 -8.26
C ASN A 668 -25.26 2.86 -8.50
N GLU A 669 -25.14 3.62 -9.61
CA GLU A 669 -26.08 4.67 -10.03
C GLU A 669 -27.33 4.14 -10.73
N ILE A 670 -27.31 2.89 -11.30
CA ILE A 670 -28.47 2.26 -11.94
C ILE A 670 -29.59 2.00 -10.92
#